data_f38641c2d6161df1f4044151f78c804c
#
_entry.id   f38641c2d6161df1f4044151f78c804c
#
_cell.length_a   1.000
_cell.length_b   1.000
_cell.length_c   1.000
_cell.angle_alpha   90.00
_cell.angle_beta   90.00
_cell.angle_gamma   90.00
#
_symmetry.space_group_name_H-M   'P 1'
#
loop_
_entity.id
_entity.type
_entity.pdbx_description
1 polymer ?
#
loop_
_entity_poly.entity_id
_entity_poly.type
_entity_poly.pdbx_seq_one_letter_code
_entity_poly.pdbx_strand_id
1 'polypeptide(L)'
;MANADCIVIQGSNMAECHPVGFQWVSEAKARGAKIIHVDPRFTRTSAVADKHVPIRAGSDIVLLGALINHVIENDLWFREYVLAYTNAATIVGEEFRDTEDLDGLFSGYDAETGTYDPSSWAYQRTGRQQSSDEGEDDLQEAPGMGDQFGDGGPSVGDRFLTDETLQHPHTVFQILKRHYARYTPEMVREACGISEQDFAYLARSITENSGRDRTTCFAYAVGWTQHTMGAQFIRTAAILQLLLGNIGRPGGGIMALRGHASIQGSTDIPTLFNLLPGYLPMPTASAETLQDYLDGIASPDQKGYWANADAYTINLLKAWWGDAAREENDWAYDYLPRLTGPHGTYQTVARMLEDEVDGYFVFGQNPAVGSAHGRMQRLGMSHLKWLVVRDFAMIESATWWKDGPEIESGELRTEDIATEVFFMPAANHVEKSGTFTQTQRMVQWRHQAVQPPGQAQSELDFFYELGIRIRERLAESTDPRDRPLLDLTWEYPLDEHGNPDPEAVLAEINGRHLTGERAGRPLSSYTEMRADGSTEGGCWIYTGVYADGVNHAALRPAKEQQDAVNPDWGWVWPANRRLLYNRASADPDGRPWSERKKYVWWDEQRGRWTGDDVPDFPATLSPDARPLPGAGGADALSGTDAFIMQSDGKGWLYAPKGLVDGPLPAHYEPQESPVANPLYGQQRSPARVTMARQDNLSAPSDDEPGAGVYPYMFTTYRLTEHHTAGGMSRWLPYLAELQPEMFCEVSPELAEECGLEPYGWATIISARSAIEAKVLVTDRVKPLRAGGRTVHQIGLPYHWGVGGDAVVSGDAANDLLGVVMDPNVLIQESKAGSCAILPGRRPRGEALLELVERYRRRAGVTIDTGMRASDVSGVSDASDAGRGYPGTERRPDSSHDHPGDPGDAPGAAPAQHDDEEAQR
;
A
#
# COMPACT_ATOMS: atom_id res chain seq x y z
N MET A 1 4.70 -17.96 10.72
CA MET A 1 5.79 -17.62 11.68
C MET A 1 6.09 -18.75 12.67
N ALA A 2 5.11 -19.30 13.38
CA ALA A 2 5.40 -20.38 14.37
C ALA A 2 6.26 -21.54 13.85
N ASN A 3 6.18 -21.86 12.57
CA ASN A 3 6.95 -22.92 11.93
C ASN A 3 8.32 -22.50 11.38
N ALA A 4 8.72 -21.23 11.53
CA ALA A 4 9.99 -20.72 11.05
C ALA A 4 11.15 -21.23 11.93
N ASP A 5 12.33 -21.37 11.31
CA ASP A 5 13.59 -21.67 12.00
C ASP A 5 14.39 -20.39 12.29
N CYS A 6 14.14 -19.34 11.49
CA CYS A 6 14.61 -17.98 11.72
C CYS A 6 13.49 -16.99 11.34
N ILE A 7 13.35 -15.93 12.11
CA ILE A 7 12.45 -14.80 11.79
C ILE A 7 13.28 -13.53 11.81
N VAL A 8 13.29 -12.82 10.69
CA VAL A 8 13.85 -11.47 10.57
C VAL A 8 12.69 -10.48 10.58
N ILE A 9 12.64 -9.62 11.58
CA ILE A 9 11.68 -8.52 11.67
C ILE A 9 12.43 -7.26 11.28
N GLN A 10 12.10 -6.64 10.15
CA GLN A 10 12.77 -5.45 9.64
C GLN A 10 11.77 -4.36 9.31
N GLY A 11 12.02 -3.14 9.81
CA GLY A 11 11.11 -2.01 9.60
C GLY A 11 9.78 -2.14 10.33
N SER A 12 9.74 -2.83 11.48
CA SER A 12 8.54 -3.02 12.31
C SER A 12 8.83 -3.21 13.78
N ASN A 13 8.20 -2.41 14.62
CA ASN A 13 8.11 -2.68 16.06
C ASN A 13 6.94 -3.65 16.34
N MET A 14 7.06 -4.90 15.88
CA MET A 14 5.98 -5.88 15.86
C MET A 14 5.42 -6.21 17.25
N ALA A 15 6.27 -6.27 18.29
CA ALA A 15 5.82 -6.61 19.65
C ALA A 15 4.86 -5.56 20.22
N GLU A 16 5.00 -4.28 19.83
CA GLU A 16 4.15 -3.19 20.30
C GLU A 16 2.97 -2.94 19.35
N CYS A 17 3.21 -2.93 18.04
CA CYS A 17 2.20 -2.54 17.04
C CYS A 17 1.33 -3.71 16.55
N HIS A 18 1.81 -4.97 16.70
CA HIS A 18 1.13 -6.18 16.25
C HIS A 18 1.19 -7.29 17.32
N PRO A 19 0.77 -7.03 18.57
CA PRO A 19 1.00 -7.94 19.71
C PRO A 19 0.34 -9.30 19.52
N VAL A 20 -0.85 -9.36 18.91
CA VAL A 20 -1.54 -10.63 18.63
C VAL A 20 -0.76 -11.47 17.62
N GLY A 21 -0.13 -10.87 16.61
CA GLY A 21 0.77 -11.56 15.68
C GLY A 21 2.08 -12.00 16.33
N PHE A 22 2.59 -11.21 17.28
CA PHE A 22 3.86 -11.46 17.95
C PHE A 22 3.87 -12.71 18.83
N GLN A 23 2.70 -13.22 19.28
CA GLN A 23 2.60 -14.51 19.96
C GLN A 23 3.24 -15.65 19.15
N TRP A 24 3.09 -15.63 17.82
CA TRP A 24 3.67 -16.65 16.92
C TRP A 24 5.18 -16.54 16.79
N VAL A 25 5.73 -15.35 16.93
CA VAL A 25 7.18 -15.12 17.05
C VAL A 25 7.71 -15.69 18.35
N SER A 26 7.01 -15.45 19.46
CA SER A 26 7.35 -15.98 20.78
C SER A 26 7.27 -17.50 20.82
N GLU A 27 6.27 -18.10 20.16
CA GLU A 27 6.14 -19.53 20.02
C GLU A 27 7.28 -20.16 19.20
N ALA A 28 7.65 -19.54 18.07
CA ALA A 28 8.79 -19.96 17.27
C ALA A 28 10.09 -19.90 18.10
N LYS A 29 10.31 -18.81 18.85
CA LYS A 29 11.47 -18.67 19.74
C LYS A 29 11.52 -19.77 20.81
N ALA A 30 10.38 -20.09 21.43
CA ALA A 30 10.28 -21.17 22.42
C ALA A 30 10.63 -22.54 21.83
N ARG A 31 10.47 -22.72 20.52
CA ARG A 31 10.89 -23.93 19.77
C ARG A 31 12.34 -23.87 19.29
N GLY A 32 13.08 -22.80 19.57
CA GLY A 32 14.48 -22.62 19.23
C GLY A 32 14.75 -21.84 17.92
N ALA A 33 13.74 -21.21 17.34
CA ALA A 33 13.95 -20.32 16.20
C ALA A 33 14.80 -19.11 16.59
N LYS A 34 15.62 -18.63 15.64
CA LYS A 34 16.38 -17.38 15.78
C LYS A 34 15.50 -16.19 15.48
N ILE A 35 15.50 -15.18 16.33
CA ILE A 35 14.75 -13.94 16.11
C ILE A 35 15.73 -12.79 15.97
N ILE A 36 15.69 -12.12 14.82
CA ILE A 36 16.53 -10.97 14.52
C ILE A 36 15.65 -9.75 14.28
N HIS A 37 16.00 -8.63 14.88
CA HIS A 37 15.32 -7.37 14.66
C HIS A 37 16.27 -6.35 14.02
N VAL A 38 15.91 -5.85 12.83
CA VAL A 38 16.65 -4.82 12.10
C VAL A 38 15.79 -3.55 12.10
N ASP A 39 16.22 -2.53 12.83
CA ASP A 39 15.45 -1.30 13.00
C ASP A 39 16.39 -0.18 13.47
N PRO A 40 16.19 1.08 13.04
CA PRO A 40 16.96 2.22 13.54
C PRO A 40 16.93 2.38 15.08
N ARG A 41 15.83 1.97 15.68
CA ARG A 41 15.50 2.14 17.09
C ARG A 41 15.47 0.79 17.83
N PHE A 42 16.03 0.73 19.03
CA PHE A 42 15.85 -0.39 19.96
C PHE A 42 14.44 -0.34 20.57
N THR A 43 13.61 -1.36 20.33
CA THR A 43 12.21 -1.44 20.73
C THR A 43 11.93 -2.64 21.63
N ARG A 44 10.67 -2.84 22.04
CA ARG A 44 10.26 -4.08 22.74
C ARG A 44 10.43 -5.33 21.85
N THR A 45 10.34 -5.19 20.55
CA THR A 45 10.71 -6.27 19.62
C THR A 45 12.19 -6.62 19.74
N SER A 46 13.06 -5.62 19.81
CA SER A 46 14.50 -5.79 20.02
C SER A 46 14.83 -6.51 21.34
N ALA A 47 14.07 -6.18 22.41
CA ALA A 47 14.27 -6.78 23.73
C ALA A 47 13.97 -8.30 23.77
N VAL A 48 13.11 -8.79 22.88
CA VAL A 48 12.79 -10.23 22.74
C VAL A 48 13.68 -10.91 21.71
N ALA A 49 14.21 -10.18 20.72
CA ALA A 49 15.08 -10.72 19.69
C ALA A 49 16.39 -11.31 20.26
N ASP A 50 16.99 -12.25 19.55
CA ASP A 50 18.33 -12.76 19.86
C ASP A 50 19.41 -11.74 19.47
N LYS A 51 19.08 -10.90 18.48
CA LYS A 51 19.97 -9.82 18.03
C LYS A 51 19.17 -8.63 17.53
N HIS A 52 19.51 -7.43 17.97
CA HIS A 52 19.13 -6.17 17.34
C HIS A 52 20.28 -5.66 16.48
N VAL A 53 19.96 -5.28 15.25
CA VAL A 53 20.89 -4.69 14.28
C VAL A 53 20.39 -3.29 13.94
N PRO A 54 21.02 -2.23 14.48
CA PRO A 54 20.64 -0.87 14.14
C PRO A 54 21.03 -0.56 12.69
N ILE A 55 20.14 0.12 11.97
CA ILE A 55 20.32 0.47 10.55
C ILE A 55 20.05 1.96 10.34
N ARG A 56 20.73 2.58 9.39
CA ARG A 56 20.38 3.91 8.90
C ARG A 56 19.12 3.82 8.06
N ALA A 57 18.11 4.65 8.39
CA ALA A 57 16.86 4.68 7.65
C ALA A 57 17.09 4.96 6.15
N GLY A 58 16.42 4.18 5.28
CA GLY A 58 16.53 4.31 3.82
C GLY A 58 17.66 3.52 3.15
N SER A 59 18.47 2.75 3.92
CA SER A 59 19.59 1.97 3.35
C SER A 59 19.29 0.46 3.25
N ASP A 60 18.04 0.05 3.33
CA ASP A 60 17.60 -1.34 3.43
C ASP A 60 18.01 -2.19 2.22
N ILE A 61 17.98 -1.63 0.99
CA ILE A 61 18.40 -2.36 -0.22
C ILE A 61 19.88 -2.74 -0.15
N VAL A 62 20.74 -1.91 0.44
CA VAL A 62 22.16 -2.24 0.58
C VAL A 62 22.35 -3.46 1.47
N LEU A 63 21.65 -3.52 2.61
CA LEU A 63 21.73 -4.68 3.51
C LEU A 63 21.17 -5.95 2.84
N LEU A 64 19.98 -5.87 2.25
CA LEU A 64 19.32 -7.00 1.61
C LEU A 64 20.06 -7.46 0.35
N GLY A 65 20.57 -6.51 -0.44
CA GLY A 65 21.41 -6.79 -1.60
C GLY A 65 22.71 -7.48 -1.24
N ALA A 66 23.34 -7.08 -0.15
CA ALA A 66 24.55 -7.76 0.35
C ALA A 66 24.25 -9.18 0.87
N LEU A 67 23.07 -9.44 1.41
CA LEU A 67 22.64 -10.79 1.74
C LEU A 67 22.43 -11.65 0.48
N ILE A 68 21.87 -11.07 -0.58
CA ILE A 68 21.73 -11.74 -1.89
C ILE A 68 23.12 -12.05 -2.47
N ASN A 69 24.01 -11.09 -2.48
CA ASN A 69 25.39 -11.29 -2.92
C ASN A 69 26.09 -12.40 -2.14
N HIS A 70 26.00 -12.37 -0.80
CA HIS A 70 26.56 -13.41 0.06
C HIS A 70 26.03 -14.82 -0.28
N VAL A 71 24.72 -14.93 -0.55
CA VAL A 71 24.07 -16.20 -0.91
C VAL A 71 24.57 -16.71 -2.27
N ILE A 72 24.70 -15.85 -3.27
CA ILE A 72 25.14 -16.20 -4.63
C ILE A 72 26.63 -16.54 -4.64
N GLU A 73 27.48 -15.70 -4.06
CA GLU A 73 28.94 -15.90 -4.10
C GLU A 73 29.43 -17.14 -3.33
N ASN A 74 28.71 -17.50 -2.26
CA ASN A 74 29.05 -18.67 -1.46
C ASN A 74 28.25 -19.94 -1.82
N ASP A 75 27.49 -19.92 -2.93
CA ASP A 75 26.66 -21.03 -3.42
C ASP A 75 25.68 -21.57 -2.37
N LEU A 76 25.07 -20.65 -1.59
CA LEU A 76 24.14 -20.97 -0.48
C LEU A 76 22.67 -20.94 -0.90
N TRP A 77 22.37 -20.74 -2.18
CA TRP A 77 21.03 -20.72 -2.73
C TRP A 77 20.49 -22.13 -2.98
N PHE A 78 19.14 -22.27 -2.93
CA PHE A 78 18.50 -23.57 -3.14
C PHE A 78 18.30 -23.82 -4.64
N ARG A 79 19.35 -24.37 -5.31
CA ARG A 79 19.46 -24.51 -6.76
C ARG A 79 18.24 -25.16 -7.40
N GLU A 80 17.80 -26.32 -6.89
CA GLU A 80 16.71 -27.09 -7.48
C GLU A 80 15.38 -26.35 -7.42
N TYR A 81 15.13 -25.62 -6.32
CA TYR A 81 13.96 -24.77 -6.17
C TYR A 81 14.00 -23.58 -7.14
N VAL A 82 15.13 -22.90 -7.21
CA VAL A 82 15.31 -21.72 -8.08
C VAL A 82 15.09 -22.08 -9.55
N LEU A 83 15.68 -23.17 -10.04
CA LEU A 83 15.49 -23.65 -11.40
C LEU A 83 14.04 -24.07 -11.69
N ALA A 84 13.39 -24.73 -10.74
CA ALA A 84 12.02 -25.21 -10.92
C ALA A 84 10.98 -24.07 -10.94
N TYR A 85 11.15 -23.09 -10.08
CA TYR A 85 10.04 -22.18 -9.72
C TYR A 85 10.30 -20.70 -9.98
N THR A 86 11.47 -20.32 -10.51
CA THR A 86 11.78 -18.91 -10.80
C THR A 86 12.14 -18.69 -12.27
N ASN A 87 12.25 -17.42 -12.67
CA ASN A 87 12.72 -17.03 -14.00
C ASN A 87 14.25 -16.97 -14.12
N ALA A 88 15.01 -17.59 -13.22
CA ALA A 88 16.47 -17.55 -13.17
C ALA A 88 17.15 -17.94 -14.49
N ALA A 89 16.62 -18.95 -15.20
CA ALA A 89 17.16 -19.49 -16.44
C ALA A 89 16.77 -18.67 -17.70
N THR A 90 15.84 -17.74 -17.61
CA THR A 90 15.35 -16.96 -18.74
C THR A 90 16.41 -15.96 -19.21
N ILE A 91 16.56 -15.79 -20.53
CA ILE A 91 17.53 -14.90 -21.16
C ILE A 91 16.89 -13.55 -21.45
N VAL A 92 17.46 -12.48 -20.91
CA VAL A 92 17.07 -11.08 -21.14
C VAL A 92 17.67 -10.58 -22.46
N GLY A 93 17.02 -9.61 -23.09
CA GLY A 93 17.47 -8.97 -24.34
C GLY A 93 18.87 -8.37 -24.24
N GLU A 94 19.58 -8.30 -25.38
CA GLU A 94 20.93 -7.76 -25.43
C GLU A 94 21.00 -6.24 -25.24
N GLU A 95 19.86 -5.56 -25.34
CA GLU A 95 19.76 -4.10 -25.19
C GLU A 95 19.70 -3.66 -23.73
N PHE A 96 19.40 -4.57 -22.82
CA PHE A 96 19.39 -4.28 -21.39
C PHE A 96 20.74 -3.78 -20.89
N ARG A 97 20.75 -2.66 -20.17
CA ARG A 97 21.89 -2.12 -19.42
C ARG A 97 21.49 -1.91 -17.98
N ASP A 98 22.38 -2.34 -17.09
CA ASP A 98 22.19 -2.24 -15.64
C ASP A 98 22.66 -0.88 -15.12
N THR A 99 22.26 -0.56 -13.90
CA THR A 99 22.68 0.65 -13.16
C THR A 99 24.19 0.75 -12.99
N GLU A 100 24.93 -0.36 -13.06
CA GLU A 100 26.39 -0.36 -13.04
C GLU A 100 26.98 0.18 -14.35
N ASP A 101 26.31 -0.04 -15.48
CA ASP A 101 26.71 0.42 -16.79
C ASP A 101 26.39 1.92 -17.02
N LEU A 102 25.38 2.46 -16.32
CA LEU A 102 24.79 3.78 -16.55
C LEU A 102 24.77 4.67 -15.29
N ASP A 103 25.73 4.47 -14.38
CA ASP A 103 25.93 5.27 -13.17
C ASP A 103 24.64 5.48 -12.35
N GLY A 104 23.89 4.39 -12.14
CA GLY A 104 22.66 4.39 -11.33
C GLY A 104 21.36 4.47 -12.14
N LEU A 105 21.42 4.44 -13.47
CA LEU A 105 20.25 4.36 -14.34
C LEU A 105 20.13 2.98 -14.98
N PHE A 106 18.93 2.55 -15.28
CA PHE A 106 18.66 1.43 -16.17
C PHE A 106 18.51 1.94 -17.62
N SER A 107 18.68 1.03 -18.61
CA SER A 107 18.36 1.36 -20.00
C SER A 107 16.88 1.75 -20.14
N GLY A 108 16.61 2.63 -21.11
CA GLY A 108 15.25 3.17 -21.34
C GLY A 108 14.92 4.43 -20.54
N TYR A 109 15.85 4.98 -19.74
CA TYR A 109 15.58 6.21 -18.98
C TYR A 109 15.51 7.44 -19.89
N ASP A 110 14.40 8.17 -19.78
CA ASP A 110 14.22 9.48 -20.39
C ASP A 110 14.37 10.58 -19.34
N ALA A 111 15.38 11.42 -19.51
CA ALA A 111 15.71 12.50 -18.58
C ALA A 111 14.74 13.70 -18.68
N GLU A 112 13.98 13.84 -19.78
CA GLU A 112 13.01 14.94 -19.93
C GLU A 112 11.73 14.66 -19.16
N THR A 113 11.28 13.40 -19.16
CA THR A 113 10.07 12.97 -18.47
C THR A 113 10.33 12.38 -17.07
N GLY A 114 11.56 11.93 -16.79
CA GLY A 114 11.92 11.24 -15.55
C GLY A 114 11.36 9.81 -15.48
N THR A 115 11.04 9.20 -16.62
CA THR A 115 10.42 7.88 -16.73
C THR A 115 11.31 6.88 -17.45
N TYR A 116 10.93 5.59 -17.41
CA TYR A 116 11.61 4.52 -18.13
C TYR A 116 10.71 3.93 -19.22
N ASP A 117 11.29 3.70 -20.39
CA ASP A 117 10.74 2.77 -21.39
C ASP A 117 11.26 1.34 -21.07
N PRO A 118 10.37 0.40 -20.67
CA PRO A 118 10.77 -0.96 -20.30
C PRO A 118 11.05 -1.88 -21.50
N SER A 119 10.95 -1.43 -22.73
CA SER A 119 11.14 -2.25 -23.93
C SER A 119 12.47 -2.99 -23.94
N SER A 120 13.55 -2.35 -23.47
CA SER A 120 14.89 -2.96 -23.33
C SER A 120 15.00 -4.00 -22.21
N TRP A 121 14.00 -4.15 -21.35
CA TRP A 121 14.00 -5.11 -20.22
C TRP A 121 13.40 -6.47 -20.61
N ALA A 122 12.84 -6.58 -21.82
CA ALA A 122 12.16 -7.76 -22.30
C ALA A 122 13.07 -8.99 -22.43
N TYR A 123 12.46 -10.19 -22.34
CA TYR A 123 13.18 -11.44 -22.58
C TYR A 123 13.42 -11.70 -24.06
N GLN A 124 14.50 -12.43 -24.39
CA GLN A 124 14.72 -12.91 -25.75
C GLN A 124 13.70 -13.98 -26.15
N ARG A 125 13.09 -13.81 -27.33
CA ARG A 125 12.11 -14.76 -27.89
C ARG A 125 12.77 -15.81 -28.79
N THR A 126 12.22 -17.03 -28.81
CA THR A 126 12.60 -18.08 -29.74
C THR A 126 12.04 -17.77 -31.14
N GLY A 127 12.90 -17.48 -32.09
CA GLY A 127 12.71 -17.47 -33.53
C GLY A 127 11.35 -17.10 -34.11
N ARG A 128 11.09 -15.80 -34.26
CA ARG A 128 10.40 -15.14 -35.38
C ARG A 128 10.88 -13.70 -35.42
N GLN A 129 11.28 -13.26 -36.64
CA GLN A 129 11.58 -11.86 -36.92
C GLN A 129 10.48 -10.96 -36.33
N GLN A 130 10.89 -9.89 -35.69
CA GLN A 130 10.08 -8.72 -35.44
C GLN A 130 9.31 -8.38 -36.72
N SER A 131 8.02 -8.60 -36.74
CA SER A 131 7.16 -7.92 -37.68
C SER A 131 7.03 -6.48 -37.15
N SER A 132 7.54 -5.56 -37.92
CA SER A 132 7.51 -4.13 -37.72
C SER A 132 6.10 -3.51 -37.90
N ASP A 133 5.07 -4.20 -37.46
CA ASP A 133 3.66 -3.80 -37.60
C ASP A 133 2.82 -4.08 -36.35
N GLU A 134 3.37 -3.92 -35.16
CA GLU A 134 2.53 -3.72 -33.97
C GLU A 134 2.68 -2.24 -33.63
N GLY A 135 1.56 -1.52 -33.70
CA GLY A 135 1.49 -0.08 -33.64
C GLY A 135 2.06 0.52 -32.36
N GLU A 136 2.57 1.72 -32.53
CA GLU A 136 3.06 2.65 -31.50
C GLU A 136 1.96 3.13 -30.53
N ASP A 137 1.16 2.24 -29.95
CA ASP A 137 0.04 2.64 -29.07
C ASP A 137 0.07 1.98 -27.69
N ASP A 138 1.24 1.48 -27.22
CA ASP A 138 1.38 1.10 -25.81
C ASP A 138 1.95 2.28 -25.00
N LEU A 139 1.11 3.28 -24.81
CA LEU A 139 1.44 4.44 -23.99
C LEU A 139 1.22 4.13 -22.50
N GLN A 140 2.26 4.36 -21.77
CA GLN A 140 2.44 4.36 -20.33
C GLN A 140 1.18 4.75 -19.55
N GLU A 141 0.43 3.78 -19.09
CA GLU A 141 -0.51 3.95 -18.00
C GLU A 141 0.22 3.78 -16.67
N ALA A 142 -0.12 4.59 -15.67
CA ALA A 142 0.37 4.39 -14.32
C ALA A 142 0.09 2.93 -13.90
N PRO A 143 1.10 2.16 -13.42
CA PRO A 143 0.92 0.74 -13.15
C PRO A 143 -0.16 0.54 -12.10
N GLY A 144 -1.30 0.02 -12.54
CA GLY A 144 -2.32 -0.48 -11.64
C GLY A 144 -1.84 -1.76 -10.95
N MET A 145 -2.46 -2.15 -9.85
CA MET A 145 -2.18 -3.47 -9.27
C MET A 145 -2.49 -4.62 -10.24
N GLY A 146 -3.30 -4.40 -11.28
CA GLY A 146 -3.49 -5.32 -12.41
C GLY A 146 -2.18 -5.64 -13.12
N ASP A 147 -1.35 -4.65 -13.38
CA ASP A 147 -0.03 -4.83 -14.00
C ASP A 147 0.94 -5.64 -13.12
N GLN A 148 0.77 -5.59 -11.80
CA GLN A 148 1.54 -6.42 -10.87
C GLN A 148 1.10 -7.88 -10.88
N PHE A 149 -0.16 -8.17 -11.24
CA PHE A 149 -0.73 -9.51 -11.20
C PHE A 149 -0.88 -10.18 -12.57
N GLY A 150 -0.56 -9.54 -13.67
CA GLY A 150 -0.55 -10.26 -14.92
C GLY A 150 -1.11 -9.60 -16.14
N ASP A 151 -0.89 -8.32 -16.32
CA ASP A 151 -1.15 -7.75 -17.61
C ASP A 151 -0.33 -8.43 -18.72
N GLY A 152 -1.01 -8.88 -19.75
CA GLY A 152 -0.57 -9.19 -21.12
C GLY A 152 0.83 -9.76 -21.37
N GLY A 153 1.43 -10.49 -20.42
CA GLY A 153 2.66 -11.22 -20.67
C GLY A 153 2.43 -12.30 -21.72
N PRO A 154 3.38 -12.51 -22.66
CA PRO A 154 3.19 -13.51 -23.68
C PRO A 154 2.90 -14.85 -23.04
N SER A 155 1.92 -15.51 -23.60
CA SER A 155 1.50 -16.83 -23.22
C SER A 155 2.68 -17.79 -23.20
N VAL A 156 2.54 -18.63 -22.31
CA VAL A 156 3.44 -19.61 -21.81
C VAL A 156 3.80 -20.69 -22.81
N GLY A 157 4.99 -21.17 -22.60
CA GLY A 157 5.58 -22.32 -23.27
C GLY A 157 6.32 -21.90 -24.52
N ASP A 158 7.62 -22.11 -24.48
CA ASP A 158 8.55 -22.11 -25.62
C ASP A 158 8.81 -20.78 -26.37
N ARG A 159 8.37 -19.64 -25.83
CA ARG A 159 8.58 -18.34 -26.48
C ARG A 159 9.86 -17.63 -26.08
N PHE A 160 10.40 -17.95 -24.89
CA PHE A 160 11.62 -17.32 -24.41
C PHE A 160 12.80 -18.28 -24.43
N LEU A 161 13.96 -17.73 -24.74
CA LEU A 161 15.21 -18.47 -24.62
C LEU A 161 15.54 -18.69 -23.15
N THR A 162 15.94 -19.92 -22.82
CA THR A 162 16.37 -20.29 -21.46
C THR A 162 17.70 -21.05 -21.51
N ASP A 163 18.47 -20.91 -20.43
CA ASP A 163 19.67 -21.70 -20.18
C ASP A 163 19.64 -22.22 -18.73
N GLU A 164 19.20 -23.48 -18.56
CA GLU A 164 19.15 -24.14 -17.24
C GLU A 164 20.53 -24.37 -16.62
N THR A 165 21.61 -24.26 -17.40
CA THR A 165 22.97 -24.30 -16.86
C THR A 165 23.33 -23.03 -16.11
N LEU A 166 22.60 -21.94 -16.37
CA LEU A 166 22.79 -20.58 -15.81
C LEU A 166 24.15 -19.99 -16.18
N GLN A 167 24.76 -20.39 -17.31
CA GLN A 167 26.05 -19.90 -17.74
C GLN A 167 25.97 -18.80 -18.79
N HIS A 168 24.88 -18.72 -19.56
CA HIS A 168 24.71 -17.67 -20.55
C HIS A 168 24.73 -16.29 -19.86
N PRO A 169 25.52 -15.30 -20.32
CA PRO A 169 25.72 -14.02 -19.62
C PRO A 169 24.45 -13.17 -19.44
N HIS A 170 23.45 -13.38 -20.29
CA HIS A 170 22.16 -12.69 -20.21
C HIS A 170 21.05 -13.49 -19.51
N THR A 171 21.35 -14.63 -18.87
CA THR A 171 20.35 -15.23 -17.96
C THR A 171 20.06 -14.29 -16.81
N VAL A 172 18.81 -14.27 -16.34
CA VAL A 172 18.41 -13.51 -15.16
C VAL A 172 19.37 -13.78 -13.99
N PHE A 173 19.79 -15.03 -13.78
CA PHE A 173 20.71 -15.38 -12.70
C PHE A 173 22.08 -14.69 -12.85
N GLN A 174 22.67 -14.64 -14.05
CA GLN A 174 23.95 -13.96 -14.27
C GLN A 174 23.83 -12.45 -14.17
N ILE A 175 22.70 -11.88 -14.59
CA ILE A 175 22.40 -10.47 -14.40
C ILE A 175 22.32 -10.15 -12.90
N LEU A 176 21.58 -10.95 -12.11
CA LEU A 176 21.53 -10.80 -10.65
C LEU A 176 22.94 -10.85 -10.02
N LYS A 177 23.73 -11.82 -10.42
CA LYS A 177 25.09 -12.00 -9.90
C LYS A 177 25.94 -10.75 -10.12
N ARG A 178 25.89 -10.15 -11.33
CA ARG A 178 26.60 -8.89 -11.63
C ARG A 178 26.02 -7.72 -10.84
N HIS A 179 24.71 -7.58 -10.85
CA HIS A 179 23.99 -6.49 -10.19
C HIS A 179 24.30 -6.41 -8.69
N TYR A 180 24.26 -7.55 -7.99
CA TYR A 180 24.48 -7.57 -6.54
C TYR A 180 25.97 -7.68 -6.14
N ALA A 181 26.91 -7.90 -7.04
CA ALA A 181 28.33 -8.03 -6.72
C ALA A 181 28.94 -6.82 -5.99
N ARG A 182 28.40 -5.62 -6.21
CA ARG A 182 28.84 -4.37 -5.56
C ARG A 182 28.29 -4.18 -4.14
N TYR A 183 27.28 -4.96 -3.76
CA TYR A 183 26.73 -4.93 -2.40
C TYR A 183 27.56 -5.86 -1.51
N THR A 184 28.63 -5.32 -0.95
CA THR A 184 29.57 -6.06 -0.10
C THR A 184 29.36 -5.75 1.39
N PRO A 185 29.95 -6.54 2.31
CA PRO A 185 29.91 -6.20 3.74
C PRO A 185 30.49 -4.82 4.07
N GLU A 186 31.51 -4.38 3.34
CA GLU A 186 32.10 -3.03 3.46
C GLU A 186 31.08 -1.96 3.05
N MET A 187 30.33 -2.20 1.96
CA MET A 187 29.25 -1.33 1.49
C MET A 187 28.12 -1.24 2.54
N VAL A 188 27.77 -2.34 3.18
CA VAL A 188 26.79 -2.35 4.30
C VAL A 188 27.28 -1.48 5.45
N ARG A 189 28.56 -1.55 5.80
CA ARG A 189 29.14 -0.68 6.83
C ARG A 189 29.10 0.79 6.42
N GLU A 190 29.43 1.08 5.17
CA GLU A 190 29.54 2.43 4.64
C GLU A 190 28.15 3.09 4.49
N ALA A 191 27.17 2.39 3.95
CA ALA A 191 25.83 2.92 3.68
C ALA A 191 24.89 2.78 4.88
N CYS A 192 24.88 1.61 5.54
CA CYS A 192 23.90 1.29 6.60
C CYS A 192 24.41 1.60 8.00
N GLY A 193 25.72 1.74 8.19
CA GLY A 193 26.32 1.87 9.52
C GLY A 193 26.35 0.57 10.32
N ILE A 194 26.13 -0.58 9.68
CA ILE A 194 26.11 -1.91 10.31
C ILE A 194 27.54 -2.48 10.32
N SER A 195 27.98 -3.02 11.46
CA SER A 195 29.30 -3.65 11.54
C SER A 195 29.38 -4.94 10.71
N GLU A 196 30.57 -5.25 10.19
CA GLU A 196 30.82 -6.52 9.47
C GLU A 196 30.49 -7.74 10.35
N GLN A 197 30.71 -7.64 11.65
CA GLN A 197 30.34 -8.71 12.60
C GLN A 197 28.82 -8.91 12.68
N ASP A 198 28.03 -7.83 12.71
CA ASP A 198 26.58 -7.90 12.76
C ASP A 198 26.02 -8.40 11.42
N PHE A 199 26.58 -7.94 10.30
CA PHE A 199 26.26 -8.47 8.98
C PHE A 199 26.54 -9.99 8.89
N ALA A 200 27.72 -10.44 9.30
CA ALA A 200 28.09 -11.86 9.26
C ALA A 200 27.17 -12.70 10.18
N TYR A 201 26.76 -12.16 11.34
CA TYR A 201 25.80 -12.84 12.20
C TYR A 201 24.44 -12.99 11.52
N LEU A 202 23.93 -11.93 10.88
CA LEU A 202 22.67 -11.93 10.16
C LEU A 202 22.70 -12.90 8.97
N ALA A 203 23.71 -12.79 8.11
CA ALA A 203 23.88 -13.62 6.93
C ALA A 203 23.92 -15.12 7.32
N ARG A 204 24.75 -15.48 8.30
CA ARG A 204 24.84 -16.86 8.80
C ARG A 204 23.51 -17.33 9.39
N SER A 205 22.84 -16.51 10.21
CA SER A 205 21.57 -16.91 10.83
C SER A 205 20.49 -17.19 9.81
N ILE A 206 20.42 -16.44 8.72
CA ILE A 206 19.47 -16.64 7.63
C ILE A 206 19.83 -17.89 6.82
N THR A 207 21.08 -18.02 6.39
CA THR A 207 21.51 -19.10 5.49
C THR A 207 21.52 -20.47 6.17
N GLU A 208 21.95 -20.58 7.44
CA GLU A 208 21.88 -21.82 8.23
C GLU A 208 20.44 -22.26 8.53
N ASN A 209 19.47 -21.34 8.46
CA ASN A 209 18.07 -21.59 8.72
C ASN A 209 17.19 -21.50 7.45
N SER A 210 17.76 -21.72 6.28
CA SER A 210 17.06 -21.78 4.99
C SER A 210 17.50 -23.01 4.20
N GLY A 211 16.91 -23.25 3.04
CA GLY A 211 17.22 -24.36 2.16
C GLY A 211 16.29 -25.57 2.40
N ARG A 212 16.77 -26.80 2.14
CA ARG A 212 15.91 -27.99 2.02
C ARG A 212 15.06 -28.27 3.26
N ASP A 213 15.63 -28.25 4.46
CA ASP A 213 14.98 -28.72 5.70
C ASP A 213 14.60 -27.56 6.67
N ARG A 214 14.94 -26.34 6.33
CA ARG A 214 14.72 -25.16 7.17
C ARG A 214 14.15 -24.02 6.36
N THR A 215 13.49 -23.08 7.06
CA THR A 215 12.90 -21.88 6.41
C THR A 215 13.07 -20.67 7.29
N THR A 216 13.39 -19.54 6.64
CA THR A 216 13.42 -18.20 7.24
C THR A 216 12.22 -17.40 6.79
N CYS A 217 11.58 -16.68 7.72
CA CYS A 217 10.49 -15.75 7.46
C CYS A 217 10.96 -14.32 7.65
N PHE A 218 10.57 -13.42 6.75
CA PHE A 218 10.69 -11.98 6.94
C PHE A 218 9.33 -11.40 7.38
N ALA A 219 9.36 -10.47 8.34
CA ALA A 219 8.18 -9.70 8.73
C ALA A 219 8.51 -8.21 8.67
N TYR A 220 7.67 -7.42 8.02
CA TYR A 220 7.87 -5.98 7.83
C TYR A 220 6.56 -5.20 8.02
N ALA A 221 6.69 -3.90 8.23
CA ALA A 221 5.58 -2.96 8.24
C ALA A 221 5.96 -1.67 7.49
N VAL A 222 5.41 -0.54 7.91
CA VAL A 222 5.59 0.75 7.23
C VAL A 222 7.04 1.28 7.27
N GLY A 223 7.93 0.68 8.06
CA GLY A 223 9.36 0.97 7.99
C GLY A 223 9.99 0.65 6.63
N TRP A 224 9.38 -0.26 5.84
CA TRP A 224 9.77 -0.50 4.45
C TRP A 224 8.92 0.30 3.46
N THR A 225 7.58 0.31 3.63
CA THR A 225 6.71 0.88 2.62
C THR A 225 6.74 2.40 2.53
N GLN A 226 7.10 3.12 3.61
CA GLN A 226 7.09 4.57 3.64
C GLN A 226 8.45 5.18 3.29
N HIS A 227 8.98 4.77 2.13
CA HIS A 227 10.19 5.28 1.46
C HIS A 227 9.93 5.46 -0.03
N THR A 228 10.74 6.28 -0.70
CA THR A 228 10.70 6.45 -2.17
C THR A 228 11.06 5.19 -2.95
N MET A 229 11.59 4.17 -2.26
CA MET A 229 11.99 2.87 -2.81
C MET A 229 11.29 1.71 -2.08
N GLY A 230 10.14 1.96 -1.45
CA GLY A 230 9.45 1.00 -0.58
C GLY A 230 9.07 -0.30 -1.28
N ALA A 231 8.57 -0.23 -2.52
CA ALA A 231 8.27 -1.40 -3.34
C ALA A 231 9.52 -2.23 -3.62
N GLN A 232 10.64 -1.59 -3.94
CA GLN A 232 11.91 -2.26 -4.21
C GLN A 232 12.57 -2.85 -2.95
N PHE A 233 12.36 -2.28 -1.75
CA PHE A 233 12.78 -2.89 -0.49
C PHE A 233 12.12 -4.27 -0.31
N ILE A 234 10.81 -4.34 -0.52
CA ILE A 234 10.03 -5.59 -0.40
C ILE A 234 10.47 -6.58 -1.47
N ARG A 235 10.68 -6.11 -2.72
CA ARG A 235 11.18 -6.96 -3.80
C ARG A 235 12.57 -7.54 -3.52
N THR A 236 13.49 -6.76 -2.95
CA THR A 236 14.82 -7.25 -2.58
C THR A 236 14.72 -8.42 -1.60
N ALA A 237 13.85 -8.31 -0.59
CA ALA A 237 13.59 -9.41 0.32
C ALA A 237 12.92 -10.61 -0.37
N ALA A 238 12.03 -10.38 -1.35
CA ALA A 238 11.39 -11.43 -2.12
C ALA A 238 12.40 -12.20 -2.98
N ILE A 239 13.33 -11.52 -3.63
CA ILE A 239 14.44 -12.12 -4.37
C ILE A 239 15.28 -13.02 -3.45
N LEU A 240 15.67 -12.52 -2.28
CA LEU A 240 16.42 -13.30 -1.30
C LEU A 240 15.64 -14.56 -0.86
N GLN A 241 14.35 -14.43 -0.59
CA GLN A 241 13.50 -15.54 -0.18
C GLN A 241 13.28 -16.58 -1.28
N LEU A 242 13.20 -16.17 -2.55
CA LEU A 242 13.15 -17.06 -3.71
C LEU A 242 14.47 -17.82 -3.89
N LEU A 243 15.61 -17.14 -3.79
CA LEU A 243 16.93 -17.77 -3.88
C LEU A 243 17.13 -18.83 -2.79
N LEU A 244 16.65 -18.57 -1.59
CA LEU A 244 16.75 -19.49 -0.44
C LEU A 244 15.67 -20.58 -0.45
N GLY A 245 14.71 -20.55 -1.37
CA GLY A 245 13.61 -21.51 -1.45
C GLY A 245 12.65 -21.46 -0.28
N ASN A 246 12.41 -20.28 0.29
CA ASN A 246 11.57 -20.12 1.47
C ASN A 246 10.08 -19.89 1.14
N ILE A 247 9.74 -19.40 -0.06
CA ILE A 247 8.35 -19.09 -0.42
C ILE A 247 7.56 -20.37 -0.71
N GLY A 248 6.29 -20.40 -0.28
CA GLY A 248 5.38 -21.54 -0.45
C GLY A 248 5.65 -22.72 0.49
N ARG A 249 6.46 -22.53 1.54
CA ARG A 249 6.87 -23.58 2.49
C ARG A 249 6.61 -23.18 3.95
N PRO A 250 6.29 -24.13 4.85
CA PRO A 250 6.01 -23.83 6.25
C PRO A 250 7.11 -23.04 6.95
N GLY A 251 6.75 -21.89 7.50
CA GLY A 251 7.67 -21.01 8.23
C GLY A 251 8.55 -20.14 7.35
N GLY A 252 8.34 -20.15 6.02
CA GLY A 252 9.03 -19.28 5.07
C GLY A 252 8.17 -18.10 4.60
N GLY A 253 8.67 -17.37 3.60
CA GLY A 253 7.96 -16.26 2.96
C GLY A 253 8.12 -14.92 3.63
N ILE A 254 7.25 -13.98 3.26
CA ILE A 254 7.26 -12.60 3.72
C ILE A 254 5.90 -12.26 4.32
N MET A 255 5.91 -11.66 5.52
CA MET A 255 4.72 -11.22 6.25
C MET A 255 4.64 -9.70 6.22
N ALA A 256 3.70 -9.16 5.43
CA ALA A 256 3.33 -7.76 5.49
C ALA A 256 2.45 -7.52 6.73
N LEU A 257 2.97 -6.85 7.74
CA LEU A 257 2.23 -6.54 8.96
C LEU A 257 1.39 -5.30 8.74
N ARG A 258 0.11 -5.48 8.46
CA ARG A 258 -0.82 -4.38 8.17
C ARG A 258 -1.23 -3.63 9.44
N GLY A 259 -1.58 -2.33 9.29
CA GLY A 259 -1.88 -1.45 10.42
C GLY A 259 -3.23 -1.75 11.07
N HIS A 260 -4.31 -1.64 10.32
CA HIS A 260 -5.65 -1.88 10.87
C HIS A 260 -6.24 -3.24 10.46
N ALA A 261 -7.30 -3.66 11.16
CA ALA A 261 -7.83 -5.02 11.12
C ALA A 261 -8.30 -5.49 9.74
N SER A 262 -8.82 -4.60 8.89
CA SER A 262 -9.39 -4.93 7.57
C SER A 262 -8.65 -4.24 6.42
N ILE A 263 -7.37 -3.92 6.55
CA ILE A 263 -6.63 -3.25 5.46
C ILE A 263 -6.62 -4.09 4.17
N GLN A 264 -6.57 -5.42 4.28
CA GLN A 264 -6.69 -6.30 3.12
C GLN A 264 -8.08 -6.17 2.49
N GLY A 265 -9.15 -6.21 3.31
CA GLY A 265 -10.51 -6.05 2.82
C GLY A 265 -10.78 -4.71 2.16
N SER A 266 -10.22 -3.62 2.68
CA SER A 266 -10.32 -2.30 2.05
C SER A 266 -9.64 -2.23 0.68
N THR A 267 -8.61 -3.05 0.45
CA THR A 267 -7.96 -3.14 -0.87
C THR A 267 -8.72 -4.09 -1.80
N ASP A 268 -9.27 -5.17 -1.27
CA ASP A 268 -10.04 -6.18 -2.02
C ASP A 268 -11.33 -5.60 -2.62
N ILE A 269 -12.03 -4.77 -1.83
CA ILE A 269 -13.19 -3.96 -2.25
C ILE A 269 -12.68 -2.52 -2.19
N PRO A 270 -12.25 -1.93 -3.30
CA PRO A 270 -11.16 -1.00 -3.30
C PRO A 270 -11.49 0.35 -2.64
N THR A 271 -10.53 0.79 -1.83
CA THR A 271 -10.35 2.19 -1.44
C THR A 271 -9.31 2.89 -2.31
N LEU A 272 -8.75 2.22 -3.31
CA LEU A 272 -7.79 2.77 -4.26
C LEU A 272 -8.50 3.30 -5.50
N PHE A 273 -8.11 4.48 -5.96
CA PHE A 273 -8.79 5.20 -7.06
C PHE A 273 -8.73 4.46 -8.41
N ASN A 274 -7.73 3.62 -8.62
CA ASN A 274 -7.43 2.96 -9.89
C ASN A 274 -7.88 1.50 -9.95
N LEU A 275 -8.68 1.04 -8.98
CA LEU A 275 -9.15 -0.34 -8.91
C LEU A 275 -10.69 -0.42 -8.83
N LEU A 276 -11.22 -1.50 -9.39
CA LEU A 276 -12.57 -2.04 -9.15
C LEU A 276 -12.48 -3.24 -8.17
N PRO A 277 -13.61 -3.73 -7.62
CA PRO A 277 -13.62 -4.90 -6.75
C PRO A 277 -12.87 -6.10 -7.31
N GLY A 278 -12.10 -6.77 -6.46
CA GLY A 278 -11.33 -7.95 -6.87
C GLY A 278 -10.09 -7.64 -7.70
N TYR A 279 -9.53 -6.43 -7.56
CA TYR A 279 -8.31 -5.99 -8.25
C TYR A 279 -8.44 -5.82 -9.77
N LEU A 280 -9.65 -5.74 -10.30
CA LEU A 280 -9.84 -5.33 -11.68
C LEU A 280 -9.38 -3.88 -11.84
N PRO A 281 -8.61 -3.51 -12.86
CA PRO A 281 -8.20 -2.11 -13.05
C PRO A 281 -9.41 -1.22 -13.37
N MET A 282 -9.38 0.02 -12.91
CA MET A 282 -10.37 1.02 -13.31
C MET A 282 -10.14 1.37 -14.79
N PRO A 283 -11.17 1.40 -15.64
CA PRO A 283 -10.97 1.72 -17.05
C PRO A 283 -10.49 3.15 -17.27
N THR A 284 -9.62 3.33 -18.25
CA THR A 284 -9.10 4.62 -18.68
C THR A 284 -9.93 5.22 -19.80
N ALA A 285 -9.64 6.46 -20.18
CA ALA A 285 -10.33 7.13 -21.28
C ALA A 285 -10.06 6.48 -22.64
N SER A 286 -8.95 5.73 -22.80
CA SER A 286 -8.62 5.00 -24.02
C SER A 286 -9.45 3.74 -24.24
N ALA A 287 -9.97 3.12 -23.19
CA ALA A 287 -10.84 1.95 -23.27
C ALA A 287 -12.29 2.39 -23.52
N GLU A 288 -12.62 2.72 -24.77
CA GLU A 288 -13.94 3.24 -25.14
C GLU A 288 -15.04 2.18 -25.01
N THR A 289 -14.74 0.94 -25.34
CA THR A 289 -15.68 -0.20 -25.28
C THR A 289 -15.27 -1.21 -24.22
N LEU A 290 -16.19 -2.08 -23.81
CA LEU A 290 -15.87 -3.22 -22.92
C LEU A 290 -14.79 -4.11 -23.56
N GLN A 291 -14.80 -4.28 -24.88
CA GLN A 291 -13.83 -5.12 -25.57
C GLN A 291 -12.41 -4.49 -25.49
N ASP A 292 -12.29 -3.18 -25.71
CA ASP A 292 -11.00 -2.48 -25.54
C ASP A 292 -10.44 -2.64 -24.12
N TYR A 293 -11.32 -2.54 -23.12
CA TYR A 293 -10.95 -2.76 -21.74
C TYR A 293 -10.48 -4.21 -21.47
N LEU A 294 -11.24 -5.19 -21.96
CA LEU A 294 -10.92 -6.60 -21.76
C LEU A 294 -9.64 -7.00 -22.49
N ASP A 295 -9.40 -6.46 -23.68
CA ASP A 295 -8.16 -6.70 -24.44
C ASP A 295 -6.93 -6.15 -23.70
N GLY A 296 -7.10 -5.07 -22.93
CA GLY A 296 -6.05 -4.52 -22.08
C GLY A 296 -5.75 -5.31 -20.80
N ILE A 297 -6.72 -6.08 -20.27
CA ILE A 297 -6.57 -6.76 -18.97
C ILE A 297 -6.52 -8.29 -19.04
N ALA A 298 -6.98 -8.89 -20.13
CA ALA A 298 -7.06 -10.35 -20.29
C ALA A 298 -6.29 -10.81 -21.51
N SER A 299 -5.41 -11.79 -21.32
CA SER A 299 -4.84 -12.55 -22.42
C SER A 299 -5.46 -13.94 -22.45
N PRO A 300 -5.96 -14.42 -23.61
CA PRO A 300 -6.51 -15.77 -23.74
C PRO A 300 -5.54 -16.87 -23.31
N ASP A 301 -4.25 -16.59 -23.43
CA ASP A 301 -3.16 -17.50 -23.08
C ASP A 301 -2.68 -17.34 -21.62
N GLN A 302 -3.33 -16.50 -20.82
CA GLN A 302 -2.89 -16.18 -19.46
C GLN A 302 -3.11 -17.35 -18.51
N LYS A 303 -2.14 -17.62 -17.66
CA LYS A 303 -2.25 -18.67 -16.64
C LYS A 303 -3.00 -18.21 -15.42
N GLY A 304 -3.69 -19.16 -14.78
CA GLY A 304 -4.27 -18.98 -13.46
C GLY A 304 -5.56 -18.17 -13.46
N TYR A 305 -5.75 -17.39 -12.42
CA TYR A 305 -7.04 -16.74 -12.11
C TYR A 305 -7.48 -15.68 -13.12
N TRP A 306 -6.54 -14.91 -13.67
CA TRP A 306 -6.85 -13.73 -14.50
C TRP A 306 -7.38 -14.05 -15.91
N ALA A 307 -7.24 -15.29 -16.35
CA ALA A 307 -7.80 -15.70 -17.65
C ALA A 307 -9.34 -15.58 -17.75
N ASN A 308 -10.03 -15.37 -16.64
CA ASN A 308 -11.49 -15.21 -16.61
C ASN A 308 -11.88 -13.75 -16.29
N ALA A 309 -11.05 -12.78 -16.61
CA ALA A 309 -11.31 -11.37 -16.33
C ALA A 309 -12.59 -10.85 -16.98
N ASP A 310 -12.98 -11.38 -18.14
CA ASP A 310 -14.25 -11.13 -18.82
C ASP A 310 -15.45 -11.52 -17.94
N ALA A 311 -15.45 -12.75 -17.40
CA ALA A 311 -16.49 -13.21 -16.51
C ALA A 311 -16.54 -12.38 -15.23
N TYR A 312 -15.39 -12.03 -14.64
CA TYR A 312 -15.33 -11.21 -13.42
C TYR A 312 -15.92 -9.82 -13.65
N THR A 313 -15.56 -9.18 -14.77
CA THR A 313 -16.05 -7.84 -15.13
C THR A 313 -17.55 -7.86 -15.37
N ILE A 314 -18.07 -8.77 -16.22
CA ILE A 314 -19.49 -8.82 -16.53
C ILE A 314 -20.32 -9.15 -15.30
N ASN A 315 -19.85 -10.05 -14.42
CA ASN A 315 -20.56 -10.37 -13.19
C ASN A 315 -20.64 -9.17 -12.23
N LEU A 316 -19.58 -8.35 -12.16
CA LEU A 316 -19.58 -7.11 -11.40
C LEU A 316 -20.61 -6.11 -11.93
N LEU A 317 -20.62 -5.87 -13.25
CA LEU A 317 -21.57 -4.97 -13.90
C LEU A 317 -23.03 -5.44 -13.71
N LYS A 318 -23.27 -6.76 -13.80
CA LYS A 318 -24.56 -7.38 -13.50
C LYS A 318 -24.98 -7.21 -12.05
N ALA A 319 -24.08 -7.37 -11.09
CA ALA A 319 -24.36 -7.17 -9.66
C ALA A 319 -24.74 -5.72 -9.37
N TRP A 320 -24.10 -4.74 -10.02
CA TRP A 320 -24.39 -3.34 -9.79
C TRP A 320 -25.63 -2.82 -10.51
N TRP A 321 -25.88 -3.25 -11.74
CA TRP A 321 -26.92 -2.66 -12.60
C TRP A 321 -27.99 -3.65 -13.10
N GLY A 322 -27.96 -4.90 -12.61
CA GLY A 322 -29.05 -5.86 -12.82
C GLY A 322 -29.55 -5.94 -14.26
N ASP A 323 -30.84 -5.65 -14.44
CA ASP A 323 -31.50 -5.67 -15.75
C ASP A 323 -31.06 -4.55 -16.71
N ALA A 324 -30.43 -3.51 -16.21
CA ALA A 324 -29.85 -2.45 -17.06
C ALA A 324 -28.55 -2.90 -17.74
N ALA A 325 -27.80 -3.82 -17.15
CA ALA A 325 -26.60 -4.41 -17.72
C ALA A 325 -26.96 -5.57 -18.68
N ARG A 326 -26.83 -5.36 -19.99
CA ARG A 326 -27.21 -6.31 -21.06
C ARG A 326 -26.12 -6.37 -22.14
N GLU A 327 -26.03 -7.48 -22.84
CA GLU A 327 -25.09 -7.68 -23.94
C GLU A 327 -25.19 -6.57 -25.01
N GLU A 328 -26.41 -6.08 -25.31
CA GLU A 328 -26.62 -5.08 -26.34
C GLU A 328 -26.12 -3.68 -26.01
N ASN A 329 -25.74 -3.43 -24.72
CA ASN A 329 -25.17 -2.17 -24.25
C ASN A 329 -23.83 -2.39 -23.53
N ASP A 330 -23.05 -3.37 -23.97
CA ASP A 330 -21.77 -3.74 -23.36
C ASP A 330 -21.87 -3.92 -21.83
N TRP A 331 -22.98 -4.55 -21.38
CA TRP A 331 -23.26 -4.79 -19.96
C TRP A 331 -23.28 -3.51 -19.09
N ALA A 332 -23.67 -2.38 -19.67
CA ALA A 332 -23.60 -1.06 -19.05
C ALA A 332 -22.16 -0.60 -18.68
N TYR A 333 -21.17 -1.05 -19.43
CA TYR A 333 -19.77 -0.66 -19.24
C TYR A 333 -19.59 0.88 -19.25
N ASP A 334 -20.36 1.61 -20.06
CA ASP A 334 -20.36 3.08 -20.11
C ASP A 334 -20.83 3.76 -18.81
N TYR A 335 -21.40 3.00 -17.87
CA TYR A 335 -21.75 3.52 -16.55
C TYR A 335 -20.55 3.65 -15.62
N LEU A 336 -19.48 2.91 -15.90
CA LEU A 336 -18.24 3.05 -15.14
C LEU A 336 -17.58 4.40 -15.44
N PRO A 337 -17.05 5.09 -14.41
CA PRO A 337 -16.20 6.26 -14.65
C PRO A 337 -14.92 5.86 -15.36
N ARG A 338 -14.32 6.81 -16.08
CA ARG A 338 -13.02 6.66 -16.73
C ARG A 338 -11.96 7.44 -15.93
N LEU A 339 -10.79 6.85 -15.73
CA LEU A 339 -9.67 7.57 -15.15
C LEU A 339 -9.22 8.69 -16.10
N THR A 340 -9.03 9.88 -15.53
CA THR A 340 -8.56 11.09 -16.22
C THR A 340 -7.17 11.52 -15.75
N GLY A 341 -6.50 10.67 -15.01
CA GLY A 341 -5.17 10.89 -14.44
C GLY A 341 -5.04 10.34 -13.03
N PRO A 342 -3.93 10.60 -12.34
CA PRO A 342 -3.72 10.13 -10.98
C PRO A 342 -4.61 10.88 -9.98
N HIS A 343 -5.35 10.11 -9.17
CA HIS A 343 -6.23 10.59 -8.11
C HIS A 343 -5.80 10.12 -6.71
N GLY A 344 -4.51 9.86 -6.52
CA GLY A 344 -3.96 9.54 -5.19
C GLY A 344 -4.16 10.69 -4.20
N THR A 345 -4.05 10.40 -2.91
CA THR A 345 -4.31 11.36 -1.83
C THR A 345 -3.58 12.70 -2.02
N TYR A 346 -2.30 12.66 -2.37
CA TYR A 346 -1.50 13.88 -2.50
C TYR A 346 -1.81 14.67 -3.76
N GLN A 347 -2.09 14.00 -4.88
CA GLN A 347 -2.53 14.62 -6.12
C GLN A 347 -3.89 15.30 -5.92
N THR A 348 -4.81 14.65 -5.20
CA THR A 348 -6.11 15.24 -4.85
C THR A 348 -5.95 16.52 -4.01
N VAL A 349 -5.06 16.49 -3.00
CA VAL A 349 -4.80 17.68 -2.18
C VAL A 349 -4.15 18.81 -2.99
N ALA A 350 -3.28 18.49 -3.94
CA ALA A 350 -2.74 19.50 -4.86
C ALA A 350 -3.84 20.18 -5.67
N ARG A 351 -4.79 19.40 -6.20
CA ARG A 351 -5.96 19.92 -6.93
C ARG A 351 -6.92 20.72 -6.05
N MET A 352 -7.05 20.38 -4.75
CA MET A 352 -7.78 21.21 -3.81
C MET A 352 -7.19 22.63 -3.75
N LEU A 353 -5.86 22.76 -3.67
CA LEU A 353 -5.15 24.04 -3.64
C LEU A 353 -5.24 24.83 -4.96
N GLU A 354 -5.71 24.21 -6.04
CA GLU A 354 -5.95 24.80 -7.36
C GLU A 354 -7.45 25.08 -7.61
N ASP A 355 -8.29 24.93 -6.57
CA ASP A 355 -9.75 25.08 -6.65
C ASP A 355 -10.45 24.12 -7.64
N GLU A 356 -9.84 22.96 -7.89
CA GLU A 356 -10.38 21.93 -8.79
C GLU A 356 -11.24 20.87 -8.06
N VAL A 357 -11.28 20.90 -6.73
CA VAL A 357 -12.05 19.96 -5.90
C VAL A 357 -13.06 20.72 -5.06
N ASP A 358 -14.34 20.48 -5.26
CA ASP A 358 -15.42 21.15 -4.54
C ASP A 358 -15.70 20.54 -3.15
N GLY A 359 -15.61 19.23 -3.04
CA GLY A 359 -15.97 18.52 -1.82
C GLY A 359 -15.08 17.33 -1.50
N TYR A 360 -15.00 17.00 -0.21
CA TYR A 360 -14.14 15.91 0.26
C TYR A 360 -14.80 15.14 1.40
N PHE A 361 -14.77 13.80 1.29
CA PHE A 361 -15.17 12.92 2.37
C PHE A 361 -13.94 12.34 3.09
N VAL A 362 -13.93 12.37 4.42
CA VAL A 362 -12.88 11.81 5.27
C VAL A 362 -13.51 10.83 6.25
N PHE A 363 -13.19 9.55 6.10
CA PHE A 363 -13.75 8.47 6.93
C PHE A 363 -12.65 7.70 7.67
N GLY A 364 -12.70 7.70 9.02
CA GLY A 364 -11.78 6.92 9.83
C GLY A 364 -10.30 7.24 9.60
N GLN A 365 -9.99 8.44 9.12
CA GLN A 365 -8.64 8.91 8.85
C GLN A 365 -8.49 10.36 9.33
N ASN A 366 -7.27 10.76 9.70
CA ASN A 366 -6.97 12.09 10.18
C ASN A 366 -5.88 12.77 9.32
N PRO A 367 -6.16 13.09 8.04
CA PRO A 367 -5.15 13.61 7.11
C PRO A 367 -4.54 14.94 7.55
N ALA A 368 -5.25 15.79 8.30
CA ALA A 368 -4.74 17.05 8.80
C ALA A 368 -3.43 16.94 9.62
N VAL A 369 -3.18 15.77 10.23
CA VAL A 369 -1.98 15.48 11.03
C VAL A 369 -1.33 14.14 10.70
N GLY A 370 -2.07 13.21 10.09
CA GLY A 370 -1.61 11.84 9.78
C GLY A 370 -0.90 11.70 8.44
N SER A 371 -1.11 12.63 7.51
CA SER A 371 -0.47 12.63 6.19
C SER A 371 0.80 13.48 6.21
N ALA A 372 1.77 13.13 5.36
CA ALA A 372 2.97 13.97 5.17
C ALA A 372 2.59 15.37 4.70
N HIS A 373 3.39 16.35 5.10
CA HIS A 373 3.15 17.76 4.81
C HIS A 373 1.78 18.25 5.33
N GLY A 374 1.54 18.11 6.65
CA GLY A 374 0.25 18.44 7.28
C GLY A 374 -0.26 19.85 6.94
N ARG A 375 0.64 20.84 6.81
CA ARG A 375 0.28 22.20 6.35
C ARG A 375 -0.41 22.18 4.99
N MET A 376 0.12 21.45 4.01
CA MET A 376 -0.48 21.32 2.67
C MET A 376 -1.89 20.69 2.74
N GLN A 377 -2.08 19.70 3.59
CA GLN A 377 -3.40 19.07 3.81
C GLN A 377 -4.43 20.08 4.33
N ARG A 378 -4.06 20.85 5.38
CA ARG A 378 -4.95 21.83 6.00
C ARG A 378 -5.24 23.02 5.10
N LEU A 379 -4.24 23.51 4.35
CA LEU A 379 -4.44 24.54 3.32
C LEU A 379 -5.34 24.04 2.19
N GLY A 380 -5.14 22.80 1.70
CA GLY A 380 -6.03 22.20 0.69
C GLY A 380 -7.49 22.15 1.16
N MET A 381 -7.73 21.74 2.41
CA MET A 381 -9.07 21.72 2.99
C MET A 381 -9.73 23.12 3.03
N SER A 382 -8.95 24.22 3.09
CA SER A 382 -9.51 25.59 3.10
C SER A 382 -10.00 26.10 1.74
N HIS A 383 -9.67 25.37 0.67
CA HIS A 383 -10.14 25.66 -0.69
C HIS A 383 -11.43 24.91 -1.07
N LEU A 384 -11.90 23.99 -0.24
CA LEU A 384 -13.12 23.23 -0.49
C LEU A 384 -14.39 24.08 -0.26
N LYS A 385 -15.47 23.73 -0.96
CA LYS A 385 -16.82 24.23 -0.64
C LYS A 385 -17.40 23.52 0.57
N TRP A 386 -17.14 22.20 0.68
CA TRP A 386 -17.62 21.38 1.81
C TRP A 386 -16.63 20.24 2.13
N LEU A 387 -16.61 19.86 3.41
CA LEU A 387 -15.81 18.75 3.95
C LEU A 387 -16.69 17.93 4.90
N VAL A 388 -16.86 16.63 4.61
CA VAL A 388 -17.56 15.70 5.49
C VAL A 388 -16.53 14.84 6.22
N VAL A 389 -16.50 14.93 7.55
CA VAL A 389 -15.62 14.13 8.42
C VAL A 389 -16.48 13.15 9.22
N ARG A 390 -16.16 11.87 9.10
CA ARG A 390 -16.78 10.81 9.91
C ARG A 390 -15.74 10.12 10.76
N ASP A 391 -15.87 10.28 12.07
CA ASP A 391 -14.97 9.65 13.03
C ASP A 391 -15.69 9.51 14.40
N PHE A 392 -15.00 8.92 15.38
CA PHE A 392 -15.53 8.72 16.73
C PHE A 392 -15.50 10.01 17.57
N ALA A 393 -14.62 10.94 17.23
CA ALA A 393 -14.42 12.20 17.93
C ALA A 393 -14.11 13.33 16.95
N MET A 394 -14.23 14.58 17.41
CA MET A 394 -13.85 15.79 16.68
C MET A 394 -12.32 15.86 16.52
N ILE A 395 -11.80 15.09 15.57
CA ILE A 395 -10.38 15.04 15.24
C ILE A 395 -9.90 16.31 14.52
N GLU A 396 -8.59 16.47 14.37
CA GLU A 396 -8.00 17.67 13.74
C GLU A 396 -8.52 17.93 12.33
N SER A 397 -8.84 16.88 11.55
CA SER A 397 -9.47 17.04 10.23
C SER A 397 -10.87 17.68 10.27
N ALA A 398 -11.53 17.70 11.45
CA ALA A 398 -12.79 18.41 11.65
C ALA A 398 -12.62 19.79 12.29
N THR A 399 -11.44 20.10 12.87
CA THR A 399 -11.22 21.32 13.68
C THR A 399 -10.06 22.21 13.18
N TRP A 400 -9.38 21.85 12.09
CA TRP A 400 -8.24 22.58 11.53
C TRP A 400 -8.50 24.06 11.29
N TRP A 401 -9.74 24.42 10.97
CA TRP A 401 -10.19 25.78 10.65
C TRP A 401 -10.21 26.71 11.87
N LYS A 402 -10.16 26.19 13.08
CA LYS A 402 -10.15 26.96 14.33
C LYS A 402 -8.87 26.75 15.17
N ASP A 403 -8.28 25.56 15.13
CA ASP A 403 -7.20 25.15 16.03
C ASP A 403 -5.90 24.79 15.29
N GLY A 404 -5.86 24.91 13.96
CA GLY A 404 -4.71 24.54 13.13
C GLY A 404 -3.48 25.44 13.34
N PRO A 405 -2.28 24.93 13.06
CA PRO A 405 -1.04 25.73 13.12
C PRO A 405 -1.07 26.97 12.21
N GLU A 406 -1.79 26.91 11.10
CA GLU A 406 -1.96 28.02 10.15
C GLU A 406 -2.83 29.13 10.72
N ILE A 407 -3.76 28.82 11.62
CA ILE A 407 -4.52 29.82 12.40
C ILE A 407 -3.61 30.46 13.46
N GLU A 408 -2.77 29.64 14.16
CA GLU A 408 -1.80 30.15 15.13
C GLU A 408 -0.77 31.10 14.48
N SER A 409 -0.29 30.75 13.27
CA SER A 409 0.69 31.57 12.52
C SER A 409 0.10 32.79 11.84
N GLY A 410 -1.20 32.83 11.64
CA GLY A 410 -1.91 33.89 10.90
C GLY A 410 -1.90 33.69 9.38
N GLU A 411 -1.47 32.54 8.88
CA GLU A 411 -1.55 32.19 7.45
C GLU A 411 -2.99 31.98 7.01
N LEU A 412 -3.83 31.45 7.91
CA LEU A 412 -5.28 31.32 7.75
C LEU A 412 -5.98 32.12 8.85
N ARG A 413 -7.13 32.67 8.52
CA ARG A 413 -8.04 33.35 9.46
C ARG A 413 -9.38 32.63 9.40
N THR A 414 -9.87 32.17 10.54
CA THR A 414 -11.14 31.43 10.63
C THR A 414 -12.30 32.13 9.89
N GLU A 415 -12.38 33.44 10.00
CA GLU A 415 -13.44 34.26 9.37
C GLU A 415 -13.36 34.33 7.84
N ASP A 416 -12.21 33.99 7.24
CA ASP A 416 -11.99 34.03 5.79
C ASP A 416 -12.18 32.63 5.15
N ILE A 417 -12.35 31.56 5.94
CA ILE A 417 -12.52 30.18 5.46
C ILE A 417 -13.98 29.96 5.07
N ALA A 418 -14.22 29.66 3.80
CA ALA A 418 -15.55 29.41 3.26
C ALA A 418 -15.99 27.95 3.30
N THR A 419 -15.09 27.00 3.61
CA THR A 419 -15.39 25.57 3.65
C THR A 419 -16.41 25.25 4.74
N GLU A 420 -17.55 24.67 4.35
CA GLU A 420 -18.53 24.14 5.32
C GLU A 420 -18.11 22.74 5.77
N VAL A 421 -17.87 22.58 7.08
CA VAL A 421 -17.41 21.30 7.67
C VAL A 421 -18.60 20.59 8.33
N PHE A 422 -18.91 19.38 7.86
CA PHE A 422 -19.89 18.49 8.44
C PHE A 422 -19.20 17.40 9.25
N PHE A 423 -19.40 17.36 10.55
CA PHE A 423 -18.97 16.26 11.39
C PHE A 423 -20.14 15.29 11.62
N MET A 424 -19.96 14.03 11.20
CA MET A 424 -20.97 12.98 11.32
C MET A 424 -20.39 11.80 12.10
N PRO A 425 -20.93 11.47 13.30
CA PRO A 425 -20.34 10.45 14.16
C PRO A 425 -20.43 9.06 13.53
N ALA A 426 -19.35 8.29 13.67
CA ALA A 426 -19.19 6.95 13.12
C ALA A 426 -19.33 5.86 14.19
N ALA A 427 -19.91 4.71 13.81
CA ALA A 427 -20.00 3.54 14.68
C ALA A 427 -18.64 2.81 14.78
N ASN A 428 -18.32 2.33 15.98
CA ASN A 428 -17.15 1.52 16.25
C ASN A 428 -17.32 0.08 15.75
N HIS A 429 -16.25 -0.70 15.72
CA HIS A 429 -16.24 -2.12 15.32
C HIS A 429 -17.16 -3.03 16.12
N VAL A 430 -17.41 -2.73 17.40
CA VAL A 430 -18.31 -3.51 18.26
C VAL A 430 -19.77 -3.05 18.15
N GLU A 431 -20.01 -1.96 17.46
CA GLU A 431 -21.31 -1.30 17.30
C GLU A 431 -21.95 -1.60 15.94
N LYS A 432 -21.35 -2.46 15.13
CA LYS A 432 -21.82 -2.86 13.78
C LYS A 432 -21.45 -4.30 13.45
N SER A 433 -22.26 -4.94 12.62
CA SER A 433 -21.96 -6.23 12.01
C SER A 433 -21.23 -6.04 10.68
N GLY A 434 -20.48 -7.06 10.25
CA GLY A 434 -19.78 -7.04 8.97
C GLY A 434 -18.52 -7.91 8.98
N THR A 435 -17.71 -7.79 7.93
CA THR A 435 -16.49 -8.58 7.76
C THR A 435 -15.24 -7.78 8.08
N PHE A 436 -14.22 -8.49 8.56
CA PHE A 436 -12.82 -8.07 8.48
C PHE A 436 -12.06 -9.07 7.63
N THR A 437 -11.31 -8.59 6.64
CA THR A 437 -10.34 -9.40 5.91
C THR A 437 -8.94 -9.02 6.35
N GLN A 438 -8.29 -9.93 7.06
CA GLN A 438 -6.94 -9.69 7.59
C GLN A 438 -5.86 -9.98 6.53
N THR A 439 -4.62 -9.64 6.83
CA THR A 439 -3.46 -9.70 5.92
C THR A 439 -3.29 -11.03 5.17
N GLN A 440 -3.71 -12.15 5.76
CA GLN A 440 -3.62 -13.48 5.16
C GLN A 440 -4.86 -13.83 4.31
N ARG A 441 -5.66 -12.83 3.94
CA ARG A 441 -6.86 -12.96 3.10
C ARG A 441 -8.01 -13.70 3.79
N MET A 442 -7.94 -13.88 5.12
CA MET A 442 -8.99 -14.51 5.89
C MET A 442 -10.10 -13.52 6.21
N VAL A 443 -11.29 -13.81 5.73
CA VAL A 443 -12.53 -13.09 5.96
C VAL A 443 -13.17 -13.61 7.24
N GLN A 444 -13.41 -12.72 8.18
CA GLN A 444 -14.02 -13.07 9.47
C GLN A 444 -15.23 -12.18 9.72
N TRP A 445 -16.37 -12.80 10.01
CA TRP A 445 -17.58 -12.10 10.39
C TRP A 445 -17.50 -11.60 11.83
N ARG A 446 -17.98 -10.39 12.06
CA ARG A 446 -18.19 -9.80 13.38
C ARG A 446 -19.66 -9.49 13.57
N HIS A 447 -20.21 -9.89 14.71
CA HIS A 447 -21.54 -9.51 15.14
C HIS A 447 -21.49 -8.22 15.94
N GLN A 448 -22.48 -7.36 15.77
CA GLN A 448 -22.71 -6.22 16.63
C GLN A 448 -22.89 -6.68 18.07
N ALA A 449 -22.15 -6.08 19.00
CA ALA A 449 -22.22 -6.43 20.42
C ALA A 449 -23.03 -5.41 21.23
N VAL A 450 -23.03 -4.14 20.82
CA VAL A 450 -23.75 -3.04 21.44
C VAL A 450 -24.29 -2.10 20.37
N GLN A 451 -25.32 -1.34 20.70
CA GLN A 451 -25.84 -0.31 19.79
C GLN A 451 -24.89 0.89 19.72
N PRO A 452 -24.77 1.55 18.56
CA PRO A 452 -24.04 2.80 18.45
C PRO A 452 -24.61 3.89 19.37
N PRO A 453 -23.78 4.73 19.99
CA PRO A 453 -24.26 5.79 20.85
C PRO A 453 -24.81 6.99 20.04
N GLY A 454 -25.88 7.60 20.52
CA GLY A 454 -26.43 8.85 19.96
C GLY A 454 -26.82 8.73 18.48
N GLN A 455 -26.17 9.50 17.61
CA GLN A 455 -26.42 9.51 16.16
C GLN A 455 -25.32 8.79 15.38
N ALA A 456 -24.46 8.02 16.02
CA ALA A 456 -23.41 7.28 15.34
C ALA A 456 -24.01 6.18 14.45
N GLN A 457 -23.53 6.09 13.22
CA GLN A 457 -23.97 5.12 12.20
C GLN A 457 -22.78 4.35 11.66
N SER A 458 -23.03 3.14 11.12
CA SER A 458 -22.02 2.44 10.31
C SER A 458 -21.80 3.15 8.97
N GLU A 459 -20.69 2.86 8.31
CA GLU A 459 -20.43 3.37 6.95
C GLU A 459 -21.43 2.80 5.95
N LEU A 460 -21.84 1.54 6.12
CA LEU A 460 -22.86 0.91 5.27
C LEU A 460 -24.19 1.67 5.34
N ASP A 461 -24.68 1.93 6.55
CA ASP A 461 -25.94 2.64 6.76
C ASP A 461 -25.88 4.06 6.18
N PHE A 462 -24.79 4.76 6.46
CA PHE A 462 -24.59 6.13 5.97
C PHE A 462 -24.57 6.21 4.44
N PHE A 463 -23.79 5.36 3.76
CA PHE A 463 -23.70 5.40 2.30
C PHE A 463 -24.97 4.91 1.64
N TYR A 464 -25.65 3.92 2.24
CA TYR A 464 -26.94 3.46 1.74
C TYR A 464 -27.98 4.61 1.80
N GLU A 465 -28.12 5.24 2.95
CA GLU A 465 -29.04 6.37 3.12
C GLU A 465 -28.71 7.54 2.17
N LEU A 466 -27.43 7.91 2.08
CA LEU A 466 -26.98 8.97 1.17
C LEU A 466 -27.32 8.65 -0.29
N GLY A 467 -27.06 7.41 -0.72
CA GLY A 467 -27.35 6.97 -2.09
C GLY A 467 -28.85 6.96 -2.38
N ILE A 468 -29.68 6.49 -1.46
CA ILE A 468 -31.16 6.53 -1.61
C ILE A 468 -31.65 7.98 -1.76
N ARG A 469 -31.14 8.91 -0.92
CA ARG A 469 -31.51 10.34 -1.03
C ARG A 469 -31.09 10.99 -2.33
N ILE A 470 -29.90 10.62 -2.86
CA ILE A 470 -29.46 11.09 -4.17
C ILE A 470 -30.38 10.55 -5.26
N ARG A 471 -30.70 9.24 -5.27
CA ARG A 471 -31.61 8.63 -6.22
C ARG A 471 -33.01 9.27 -6.19
N GLU A 472 -33.55 9.55 -5.01
CA GLU A 472 -34.82 10.26 -4.85
C GLU A 472 -34.80 11.65 -5.51
N ARG A 473 -33.70 12.40 -5.38
CA ARG A 473 -33.53 13.71 -6.01
C ARG A 473 -33.41 13.61 -7.53
N LEU A 474 -32.83 12.53 -8.02
CA LEU A 474 -32.63 12.26 -9.46
C LEU A 474 -33.79 11.51 -10.12
N ALA A 475 -34.84 11.13 -9.37
CA ALA A 475 -35.89 10.22 -9.85
C ALA A 475 -36.61 10.67 -11.14
N GLU A 476 -36.71 11.97 -11.38
CA GLU A 476 -37.31 12.55 -12.58
C GLU A 476 -36.26 12.99 -13.62
N SER A 477 -34.97 12.73 -13.38
CA SER A 477 -33.92 13.14 -14.30
C SER A 477 -33.96 12.32 -15.59
N THR A 478 -33.77 13.03 -16.69
CA THR A 478 -33.59 12.43 -18.04
C THR A 478 -32.17 12.56 -18.56
N ASP A 479 -31.26 13.09 -17.73
CA ASP A 479 -29.84 13.20 -18.07
C ASP A 479 -29.20 11.80 -18.11
N PRO A 480 -28.59 11.38 -19.23
CA PRO A 480 -27.91 10.08 -19.30
C PRO A 480 -26.82 9.90 -18.22
N ARG A 481 -26.19 10.97 -17.75
CA ARG A 481 -25.15 10.94 -16.70
C ARG A 481 -25.66 10.51 -15.33
N ASP A 482 -26.98 10.59 -15.09
CA ASP A 482 -27.60 10.20 -13.83
C ASP A 482 -28.05 8.71 -13.85
N ARG A 483 -28.07 8.08 -15.05
CA ARG A 483 -28.49 6.68 -15.21
C ARG A 483 -27.67 5.70 -14.35
N PRO A 484 -26.35 5.82 -14.24
CA PRO A 484 -25.57 4.91 -13.40
C PRO A 484 -26.05 4.83 -11.94
N LEU A 485 -26.53 5.96 -11.38
CA LEU A 485 -27.07 6.02 -10.02
C LEU A 485 -28.53 5.53 -9.94
N LEU A 486 -29.33 5.84 -10.96
CA LEU A 486 -30.75 5.46 -10.99
C LEU A 486 -30.94 3.96 -11.20
N ASP A 487 -30.06 3.31 -11.93
CA ASP A 487 -30.10 1.90 -12.29
C ASP A 487 -29.38 0.96 -11.30
N LEU A 488 -28.74 1.51 -10.23
CA LEU A 488 -28.11 0.68 -9.19
C LEU A 488 -29.13 -0.24 -8.50
N THR A 489 -28.72 -1.49 -8.26
CA THR A 489 -29.52 -2.52 -7.60
C THR A 489 -29.24 -2.55 -6.09
N TRP A 490 -29.85 -1.64 -5.34
CA TRP A 490 -29.72 -1.56 -3.87
C TRP A 490 -30.98 -2.08 -3.16
N GLU A 491 -31.42 -3.27 -3.51
CA GLU A 491 -32.60 -3.90 -2.95
C GLU A 491 -32.26 -4.89 -1.83
N TYR A 492 -31.78 -4.35 -0.70
CA TYR A 492 -31.47 -5.16 0.47
C TYR A 492 -32.66 -5.26 1.43
N PRO A 493 -32.80 -6.37 2.20
CA PRO A 493 -33.66 -6.40 3.36
C PRO A 493 -33.21 -5.31 4.35
N LEU A 494 -34.19 -4.61 4.92
CA LEU A 494 -33.91 -3.53 5.87
C LEU A 494 -34.29 -3.97 7.28
N ASP A 495 -33.54 -3.50 8.28
CA ASP A 495 -33.90 -3.63 9.69
C ASP A 495 -35.04 -2.67 10.10
N GLU A 496 -35.39 -2.68 11.38
CA GLU A 496 -36.48 -1.82 11.92
C GLU A 496 -36.13 -0.31 11.88
N HIS A 497 -34.86 0.03 11.63
CA HIS A 497 -34.38 1.40 11.49
C HIS A 497 -34.20 1.84 10.02
N GLY A 498 -34.45 0.93 9.08
CA GLY A 498 -34.26 1.19 7.65
C GLY A 498 -32.83 0.99 7.15
N ASN A 499 -31.98 0.33 7.92
CA ASN A 499 -30.60 0.03 7.54
C ASN A 499 -30.52 -1.30 6.76
N PRO A 500 -29.64 -1.42 5.77
CA PRO A 500 -29.49 -2.62 4.97
C PRO A 500 -28.85 -3.77 5.76
N ASP A 501 -29.30 -4.99 5.51
CA ASP A 501 -28.72 -6.20 6.11
C ASP A 501 -27.30 -6.45 5.59
N PRO A 502 -26.25 -6.41 6.44
CA PRO A 502 -24.88 -6.67 6.02
C PRO A 502 -24.63 -8.07 5.42
N GLU A 503 -25.43 -9.09 5.83
CA GLU A 503 -25.32 -10.42 5.23
C GLU A 503 -25.89 -10.46 3.81
N ALA A 504 -26.94 -9.70 3.51
CA ALA A 504 -27.45 -9.56 2.14
C ALA A 504 -26.43 -8.89 1.22
N VAL A 505 -25.69 -7.88 1.72
CA VAL A 505 -24.58 -7.27 0.99
C VAL A 505 -23.44 -8.27 0.74
N LEU A 506 -23.09 -9.10 1.74
CA LEU A 506 -22.09 -10.15 1.57
C LEU A 506 -22.55 -11.21 0.56
N ALA A 507 -23.85 -11.54 0.53
CA ALA A 507 -24.40 -12.47 -0.45
C ALA A 507 -24.34 -11.92 -1.88
N GLU A 508 -24.57 -10.61 -2.10
CA GLU A 508 -24.38 -9.94 -3.38
C GLU A 508 -22.89 -9.97 -3.81
N ILE A 509 -21.99 -9.66 -2.88
CA ILE A 509 -20.55 -9.74 -3.13
C ILE A 509 -20.12 -11.15 -3.56
N ASN A 510 -20.67 -12.19 -2.91
CA ASN A 510 -20.47 -13.59 -3.29
C ASN A 510 -20.98 -13.91 -4.70
N GLY A 511 -22.16 -13.42 -5.03
CA GLY A 511 -22.84 -13.68 -6.29
C GLY A 511 -23.74 -14.91 -6.30
N ARG A 512 -24.55 -14.99 -7.38
CA ARG A 512 -25.57 -16.03 -7.60
C ARG A 512 -25.79 -16.35 -9.07
N HIS A 513 -26.44 -17.46 -9.33
CA HIS A 513 -26.97 -17.81 -10.64
C HIS A 513 -28.27 -17.00 -10.91
N LEU A 514 -28.41 -16.44 -12.11
CA LEU A 514 -29.58 -15.67 -12.52
C LEU A 514 -30.59 -16.49 -13.33
N THR A 515 -30.14 -17.54 -14.01
CA THR A 515 -30.92 -18.31 -14.97
C THR A 515 -30.80 -19.83 -14.75
N GLY A 516 -31.65 -20.62 -15.42
CA GLY A 516 -31.61 -22.06 -15.39
C GLY A 516 -32.12 -22.68 -14.09
N GLU A 517 -31.82 -23.97 -13.88
CA GLU A 517 -32.26 -24.73 -12.68
C GLU A 517 -31.62 -24.24 -11.36
N ARG A 518 -30.54 -23.46 -11.45
CA ARG A 518 -29.85 -22.91 -10.31
C ARG A 518 -30.25 -21.46 -10.01
N ALA A 519 -31.18 -20.87 -10.76
CA ALA A 519 -31.55 -19.46 -10.56
C ALA A 519 -31.82 -19.14 -9.10
N GLY A 520 -31.21 -18.06 -8.60
CA GLY A 520 -31.28 -17.61 -7.21
C GLY A 520 -30.35 -18.33 -6.24
N ARG A 521 -29.63 -19.39 -6.64
CA ARG A 521 -28.66 -20.08 -5.77
C ARG A 521 -27.33 -19.34 -5.76
N PRO A 522 -26.69 -19.17 -4.57
CA PRO A 522 -25.35 -18.62 -4.47
C PRO A 522 -24.34 -19.39 -5.32
N LEU A 523 -23.34 -18.67 -5.82
CA LEU A 523 -22.16 -19.29 -6.44
C LEU A 523 -21.29 -19.95 -5.39
N SER A 524 -20.78 -21.15 -5.69
CA SER A 524 -19.90 -21.90 -4.78
C SER A 524 -18.42 -21.56 -4.98
N SER A 525 -18.06 -20.99 -6.13
CA SER A 525 -16.69 -20.63 -6.50
C SER A 525 -16.71 -19.67 -7.69
N TYR A 526 -15.68 -18.84 -7.82
CA TYR A 526 -15.43 -17.98 -8.99
C TYR A 526 -15.45 -18.76 -10.33
N THR A 527 -15.14 -20.06 -10.31
CA THR A 527 -15.18 -20.92 -11.50
C THR A 527 -16.60 -21.14 -12.06
N GLU A 528 -17.64 -20.79 -11.30
CA GLU A 528 -19.04 -20.82 -11.74
C GLU A 528 -19.48 -19.51 -12.41
N MET A 529 -18.70 -18.44 -12.31
CA MET A 529 -18.98 -17.18 -13.01
C MET A 529 -18.96 -17.36 -14.52
N ARG A 530 -19.86 -16.65 -15.23
CA ARG A 530 -20.01 -16.71 -16.69
C ARG A 530 -20.01 -15.30 -17.27
N ALA A 531 -19.46 -15.17 -18.48
CA ALA A 531 -19.44 -13.93 -19.23
C ALA A 531 -20.73 -13.69 -20.07
N ASP A 532 -21.71 -14.59 -20.00
CA ASP A 532 -22.96 -14.53 -20.75
C ASP A 532 -24.14 -13.90 -19.99
N GLY A 533 -23.88 -13.29 -18.83
CA GLY A 533 -24.90 -12.67 -18.00
C GLY A 533 -25.82 -13.66 -17.26
N SER A 534 -25.52 -14.96 -17.27
CA SER A 534 -26.30 -15.98 -16.53
C SER A 534 -25.95 -16.03 -15.04
N THR A 535 -24.92 -15.30 -14.61
CA THR A 535 -24.47 -15.15 -13.23
C THR A 535 -24.18 -13.68 -12.91
N GLU A 536 -24.19 -13.33 -11.63
CA GLU A 536 -23.76 -12.03 -11.10
C GLU A 536 -22.91 -12.22 -9.85
N GLY A 537 -22.07 -11.25 -9.50
CA GLY A 537 -21.29 -11.28 -8.28
C GLY A 537 -20.42 -10.04 -8.12
N GLY A 538 -20.50 -9.37 -6.96
CA GLY A 538 -19.89 -8.07 -6.71
C GLY A 538 -18.37 -8.12 -6.57
N CYS A 539 -17.76 -9.30 -6.29
CA CYS A 539 -16.31 -9.42 -6.20
C CYS A 539 -15.85 -10.87 -6.35
N TRP A 540 -15.25 -11.21 -7.46
CA TRP A 540 -14.88 -12.57 -7.83
C TRP A 540 -14.00 -13.30 -6.80
N ILE A 541 -13.07 -12.59 -6.14
CA ILE A 541 -12.20 -13.22 -5.12
C ILE A 541 -12.98 -13.67 -3.89
N TYR A 542 -14.14 -13.07 -3.59
CA TYR A 542 -15.00 -13.43 -2.46
C TYR A 542 -16.04 -14.49 -2.82
N THR A 543 -16.18 -14.89 -4.08
CA THR A 543 -17.14 -15.91 -4.51
C THR A 543 -16.84 -17.25 -3.84
N GLY A 544 -17.80 -17.79 -3.12
CA GLY A 544 -17.70 -18.96 -2.27
C GLY A 544 -17.77 -18.64 -0.76
N VAL A 545 -17.69 -17.36 -0.36
CA VAL A 545 -17.81 -16.95 1.04
C VAL A 545 -19.22 -17.15 1.60
N TYR A 546 -20.24 -17.11 0.72
CA TYR A 546 -21.66 -17.33 1.04
C TYR A 546 -22.22 -18.54 0.29
N ALA A 547 -21.41 -19.56 0.06
CA ALA A 547 -21.81 -20.78 -0.62
C ALA A 547 -22.94 -21.52 0.13
N ASP A 548 -23.84 -22.16 -0.60
CA ASP A 548 -24.99 -22.90 -0.05
C ASP A 548 -25.90 -22.10 0.90
N GLY A 549 -25.87 -20.77 0.81
CA GLY A 549 -26.63 -19.90 1.69
C GLY A 549 -26.08 -19.82 3.12
N VAL A 550 -24.83 -20.21 3.33
CA VAL A 550 -24.14 -20.19 4.62
C VAL A 550 -23.02 -19.13 4.58
N ASN A 551 -23.02 -18.26 5.60
CA ASN A 551 -21.93 -17.29 5.80
C ASN A 551 -20.69 -18.01 6.36
N HIS A 552 -19.80 -18.45 5.45
CA HIS A 552 -18.56 -19.15 5.82
C HIS A 552 -17.60 -18.26 6.63
N ALA A 553 -17.66 -16.94 6.47
CA ALA A 553 -16.86 -16.03 7.28
C ALA A 553 -17.25 -16.06 8.78
N ALA A 554 -18.47 -16.46 9.09
CA ALA A 554 -18.99 -16.60 10.46
C ALA A 554 -18.64 -17.95 11.13
N LEU A 555 -18.20 -18.94 10.39
CA LEU A 555 -17.93 -20.27 10.92
C LEU A 555 -16.75 -20.25 11.90
N ARG A 556 -16.92 -20.95 13.03
CA ARG A 556 -15.91 -21.10 14.11
C ARG A 556 -15.97 -22.51 14.71
N PRO A 557 -15.88 -23.59 13.88
CA PRO A 557 -15.91 -24.92 14.41
C PRO A 557 -14.70 -25.18 15.32
N ALA A 558 -14.87 -26.12 16.28
CA ALA A 558 -13.79 -26.52 17.16
C ALA A 558 -12.68 -27.23 16.35
N LYS A 559 -11.44 -27.16 16.83
CA LYS A 559 -10.28 -27.76 16.16
C LYS A 559 -10.45 -29.26 15.92
N GLU A 560 -11.07 -29.97 16.86
CA GLU A 560 -11.32 -31.40 16.80
C GLU A 560 -12.35 -31.78 15.73
N GLN A 561 -13.07 -30.80 15.18
CA GLN A 561 -14.06 -30.97 14.12
C GLN A 561 -13.50 -30.65 12.72
N GLN A 562 -12.21 -30.34 12.63
CA GLN A 562 -11.58 -29.86 11.41
C GLN A 562 -10.30 -30.65 11.10
N ASP A 563 -9.87 -30.52 9.85
CA ASP A 563 -8.56 -31.00 9.39
C ASP A 563 -7.40 -30.17 9.97
N ALA A 564 -6.17 -30.58 9.70
CA ALA A 564 -4.96 -29.99 10.25
C ALA A 564 -4.82 -28.48 10.05
N VAL A 565 -5.33 -27.94 8.94
CA VAL A 565 -5.26 -26.52 8.58
C VAL A 565 -6.49 -25.71 8.96
N ASN A 566 -7.45 -26.32 9.68
CA ASN A 566 -8.71 -25.67 10.08
C ASN A 566 -9.44 -24.97 8.92
N PRO A 567 -9.77 -25.65 7.83
CA PRO A 567 -10.30 -25.03 6.61
C PRO A 567 -11.66 -24.36 6.79
N ASP A 568 -12.42 -24.75 7.82
CA ASP A 568 -13.77 -24.23 8.07
C ASP A 568 -13.81 -23.13 9.14
N TRP A 569 -12.66 -22.66 9.63
CA TRP A 569 -12.60 -21.52 10.55
C TRP A 569 -12.42 -20.20 9.80
N GLY A 570 -13.50 -19.43 9.64
CA GLY A 570 -13.53 -18.32 8.71
C GLY A 570 -13.39 -18.78 7.27
N TRP A 571 -13.20 -17.86 6.34
CA TRP A 571 -13.06 -18.17 4.92
C TRP A 571 -11.87 -17.40 4.34
N VAL A 572 -11.12 -17.96 3.39
CA VAL A 572 -9.93 -17.34 2.82
C VAL A 572 -10.06 -17.27 1.30
N TRP A 573 -9.99 -16.07 0.73
CA TRP A 573 -10.03 -15.92 -0.71
C TRP A 573 -8.69 -16.25 -1.39
N PRO A 574 -8.68 -16.66 -2.67
CA PRO A 574 -9.81 -17.13 -3.43
C PRO A 574 -10.14 -18.60 -3.08
N ALA A 575 -11.43 -18.97 -3.21
CA ALA A 575 -11.90 -20.34 -3.12
C ALA A 575 -11.47 -21.11 -1.85
N ASN A 576 -11.37 -20.44 -0.71
CA ASN A 576 -10.90 -20.96 0.58
C ASN A 576 -9.49 -21.60 0.53
N ARG A 577 -8.59 -21.05 -0.32
CA ARG A 577 -7.19 -21.50 -0.45
C ARG A 577 -6.33 -20.75 0.57
N ARG A 578 -5.97 -21.43 1.67
CA ARG A 578 -5.32 -20.78 2.82
C ARG A 578 -3.88 -20.37 2.56
N LEU A 579 -3.13 -21.21 1.86
CA LEU A 579 -1.71 -21.01 1.56
C LEU A 579 -1.51 -20.99 0.04
N LEU A 580 -1.27 -19.82 -0.51
CA LEU A 580 -0.90 -19.70 -1.92
C LEU A 580 0.53 -20.16 -2.15
N TYR A 581 0.79 -20.59 -3.39
CA TYR A 581 2.08 -21.09 -3.84
C TYR A 581 2.54 -22.38 -3.15
N ASN A 582 1.59 -23.13 -2.55
CA ASN A 582 1.90 -24.34 -1.80
C ASN A 582 2.46 -25.47 -2.68
N ARG A 583 2.28 -25.41 -4.04
CA ARG A 583 2.96 -26.29 -4.99
C ARG A 583 4.48 -26.25 -4.82
N ALA A 584 5.05 -25.09 -4.47
CA ALA A 584 6.48 -24.90 -4.28
C ALA A 584 7.05 -25.65 -3.06
N SER A 585 6.19 -26.25 -2.20
CA SER A 585 6.63 -27.12 -1.09
C SER A 585 7.07 -28.51 -1.52
N ALA A 586 6.80 -28.92 -2.77
CA ALA A 586 7.24 -30.17 -3.38
C ALA A 586 8.22 -29.93 -4.51
N ASP A 587 9.01 -30.96 -4.86
CA ASP A 587 9.92 -30.94 -6.00
C ASP A 587 9.18 -31.02 -7.35
N PRO A 588 9.85 -30.91 -8.51
CA PRO A 588 9.20 -31.05 -9.82
C PRO A 588 8.44 -32.38 -10.01
N ASP A 589 8.92 -33.48 -9.38
CA ASP A 589 8.25 -34.78 -9.43
C ASP A 589 7.07 -34.90 -8.47
N GLY A 590 6.78 -33.87 -7.70
CA GLY A 590 5.68 -33.85 -6.72
C GLY A 590 6.00 -34.45 -5.37
N ARG A 591 7.28 -34.77 -5.07
CA ARG A 591 7.70 -35.23 -3.75
C ARG A 591 8.01 -34.01 -2.86
N PRO A 592 7.73 -34.07 -1.53
CA PRO A 592 8.14 -33.00 -0.64
C PRO A 592 9.64 -32.76 -0.71
N TRP A 593 10.09 -31.50 -0.76
CA TRP A 593 11.50 -31.17 -0.58
C TRP A 593 12.04 -31.70 0.76
N SER A 594 11.16 -31.69 1.77
CA SER A 594 11.47 -32.13 3.13
C SER A 594 10.18 -32.57 3.80
N GLU A 595 10.23 -33.64 4.58
CA GLU A 595 9.10 -34.08 5.38
C GLU A 595 8.67 -33.07 6.45
N ARG A 596 9.63 -32.25 6.91
CA ARG A 596 9.42 -31.24 7.93
C ARG A 596 8.81 -29.93 7.36
N LYS A 597 9.02 -29.65 6.07
CA LYS A 597 8.66 -28.38 5.42
C LYS A 597 7.80 -28.61 4.18
N LYS A 598 6.75 -29.42 4.33
CA LYS A 598 5.80 -29.73 3.25
C LYS A 598 4.42 -29.15 3.53
N TYR A 599 3.71 -28.86 2.46
CA TYR A 599 2.29 -28.57 2.46
C TYR A 599 1.53 -29.58 1.62
N VAL A 600 1.94 -29.81 0.37
CA VAL A 600 1.29 -30.69 -0.59
C VAL A 600 2.30 -31.64 -1.23
N TRP A 601 1.82 -32.82 -1.67
CA TRP A 601 2.59 -33.81 -2.42
C TRP A 601 1.69 -34.63 -3.34
N TRP A 602 2.28 -35.20 -4.39
CA TRP A 602 1.58 -36.03 -5.33
C TRP A 602 1.39 -37.46 -4.78
N ASP A 603 0.15 -37.95 -4.78
CA ASP A 603 -0.20 -39.32 -4.42
C ASP A 603 -0.38 -40.15 -5.71
N GLU A 604 0.62 -40.92 -6.06
CA GLU A 604 0.63 -41.77 -7.25
C GLU A 604 -0.56 -42.79 -7.28
N GLN A 605 -0.97 -43.29 -6.13
CA GLN A 605 -2.05 -44.30 -6.05
C GLN A 605 -3.41 -43.67 -6.31
N ARG A 606 -3.59 -42.44 -5.90
CA ARG A 606 -4.84 -41.68 -6.07
C ARG A 606 -4.86 -40.84 -7.36
N GLY A 607 -3.70 -40.68 -7.99
CA GLY A 607 -3.55 -39.82 -9.16
C GLY A 607 -3.93 -38.35 -8.86
N ARG A 608 -3.60 -37.84 -7.67
CA ARG A 608 -3.91 -36.47 -7.24
C ARG A 608 -3.00 -35.94 -6.16
N TRP A 609 -2.93 -34.65 -6.07
CA TRP A 609 -2.27 -33.97 -4.95
C TRP A 609 -3.05 -34.15 -3.65
N THR A 610 -2.32 -34.35 -2.58
CA THR A 610 -2.79 -34.43 -1.21
C THR A 610 -1.83 -33.68 -0.29
N GLY A 611 -2.15 -33.48 0.97
CA GLY A 611 -1.21 -32.80 1.89
C GLY A 611 -1.82 -32.36 3.20
N ASP A 612 -1.04 -31.58 3.91
CA ASP A 612 -1.44 -30.88 5.14
C ASP A 612 -2.22 -29.60 4.83
N ASP A 613 -2.30 -29.22 3.55
CA ASP A 613 -3.08 -28.09 3.02
C ASP A 613 -3.80 -28.47 1.73
N VAL A 614 -4.79 -27.68 1.35
CA VAL A 614 -5.50 -27.81 0.07
C VAL A 614 -4.63 -27.24 -1.04
N PRO A 615 -4.37 -27.99 -2.15
CA PRO A 615 -3.67 -27.46 -3.29
C PRO A 615 -4.35 -26.19 -3.82
N ASP A 616 -3.58 -25.15 -4.06
CA ASP A 616 -4.07 -23.87 -4.62
C ASP A 616 -4.20 -23.89 -6.16
N PHE A 617 -3.98 -25.02 -6.76
CA PHE A 617 -4.09 -25.36 -8.19
C PHE A 617 -4.99 -26.62 -8.35
N PRO A 618 -5.36 -27.04 -9.57
CA PRO A 618 -6.16 -28.24 -9.78
C PRO A 618 -5.50 -29.49 -9.19
N ALA A 619 -6.18 -30.15 -8.25
CA ALA A 619 -5.60 -31.29 -7.51
C ALA A 619 -5.28 -32.51 -8.38
N THR A 620 -5.82 -32.59 -9.58
CA THR A 620 -5.59 -33.65 -10.57
C THR A 620 -4.51 -33.31 -11.58
N LEU A 621 -3.91 -32.09 -11.52
CA LEU A 621 -2.85 -31.64 -12.43
C LEU A 621 -1.56 -32.40 -12.06
N SER A 622 -1.19 -33.44 -12.82
CA SER A 622 0.00 -34.24 -12.53
C SER A 622 1.30 -33.42 -12.61
N PRO A 623 2.36 -33.81 -11.90
CA PRO A 623 3.64 -33.12 -11.93
C PRO A 623 4.24 -32.96 -13.32
N ASP A 624 3.99 -33.90 -14.23
CA ASP A 624 4.48 -33.92 -15.60
C ASP A 624 3.50 -33.28 -16.61
N ALA A 625 2.35 -32.75 -16.14
CA ALA A 625 1.37 -32.11 -17.01
C ALA A 625 1.97 -30.90 -17.76
N ARG A 626 1.59 -30.80 -19.04
CA ARG A 626 1.94 -29.66 -19.91
C ARG A 626 0.66 -29.10 -20.51
N PRO A 627 0.51 -27.78 -20.60
CA PRO A 627 -0.66 -27.16 -21.22
C PRO A 627 -0.67 -27.45 -22.72
N LEU A 628 -1.86 -27.49 -23.30
CA LEU A 628 -2.02 -27.49 -24.74
C LEU A 628 -1.68 -26.09 -25.28
N PRO A 629 -1.17 -25.98 -26.51
CA PRO A 629 -0.97 -24.69 -27.15
C PRO A 629 -2.27 -23.91 -27.24
N GLY A 630 -2.27 -22.66 -26.77
CA GLY A 630 -3.44 -21.79 -26.74
C GLY A 630 -4.43 -22.06 -25.60
N ALA A 631 -4.08 -22.92 -24.63
CA ALA A 631 -4.89 -23.11 -23.43
C ALA A 631 -4.75 -21.90 -22.48
N GLY A 632 -5.85 -21.46 -21.90
CA GLY A 632 -5.92 -20.37 -20.92
C GLY A 632 -6.32 -20.85 -19.53
N GLY A 633 -6.16 -19.99 -18.53
CA GLY A 633 -6.60 -20.23 -17.17
C GLY A 633 -5.90 -21.39 -16.46
N ALA A 634 -6.68 -22.23 -15.80
CA ALA A 634 -6.18 -23.42 -15.10
C ALA A 634 -5.61 -24.46 -16.08
N ASP A 635 -6.11 -24.52 -17.30
CA ASP A 635 -5.64 -25.45 -18.33
C ASP A 635 -4.30 -25.03 -18.95
N ALA A 636 -3.90 -23.76 -18.76
CA ALA A 636 -2.58 -23.23 -19.13
C ALA A 636 -1.49 -23.54 -18.10
N LEU A 637 -1.84 -24.05 -16.92
CA LEU A 637 -0.87 -24.41 -15.87
C LEU A 637 -0.10 -25.67 -16.25
N SER A 638 1.22 -25.60 -16.10
CA SER A 638 2.06 -26.80 -16.05
C SER A 638 2.04 -27.42 -14.66
N GLY A 639 2.29 -28.72 -14.55
CA GLY A 639 2.39 -29.40 -13.27
C GLY A 639 3.49 -28.87 -12.34
N THR A 640 4.37 -28.00 -12.85
CA THR A 640 5.45 -27.33 -12.11
C THR A 640 5.21 -25.84 -11.88
N ASP A 641 4.07 -25.26 -12.29
CA ASP A 641 3.77 -23.85 -12.07
C ASP A 641 3.30 -23.62 -10.64
N ALA A 642 4.13 -22.97 -9.81
CA ALA A 642 3.87 -22.78 -8.40
C ALA A 642 3.32 -21.40 -8.08
N PHE A 643 3.62 -20.38 -8.88
CA PHE A 643 3.23 -18.98 -8.64
C PHE A 643 2.01 -18.60 -9.48
N ILE A 644 0.88 -19.18 -9.13
CA ILE A 644 -0.38 -19.13 -9.92
C ILE A 644 -1.01 -17.74 -10.03
N MET A 645 -0.53 -16.77 -9.26
CA MET A 645 -0.93 -15.36 -9.41
C MET A 645 -0.07 -14.62 -10.47
N GLN A 646 1.00 -15.24 -10.94
CA GLN A 646 1.84 -14.70 -12.02
C GLN A 646 1.40 -15.26 -13.37
N SER A 647 1.45 -14.45 -14.41
CA SER A 647 1.03 -14.83 -15.77
C SER A 647 1.85 -15.97 -16.36
N ASP A 648 3.10 -16.15 -15.95
CA ASP A 648 4.01 -17.21 -16.37
C ASP A 648 4.14 -18.37 -15.36
N GLY A 649 3.47 -18.27 -14.21
CA GLY A 649 3.53 -19.29 -13.14
C GLY A 649 4.85 -19.36 -12.38
N LYS A 650 5.76 -18.37 -12.52
CA LYS A 650 7.09 -18.33 -11.94
C LYS A 650 7.25 -17.22 -10.90
N GLY A 651 8.14 -17.44 -9.94
CA GLY A 651 8.63 -16.39 -9.05
C GLY A 651 9.65 -15.49 -9.75
N TRP A 652 9.44 -14.18 -9.73
CA TRP A 652 10.25 -13.24 -10.49
C TRP A 652 11.45 -12.72 -9.69
N LEU A 653 12.64 -13.16 -10.08
CA LEU A 653 13.91 -12.58 -9.63
C LEU A 653 14.22 -11.27 -10.39
N TYR A 654 13.76 -11.16 -11.60
CA TYR A 654 13.85 -10.03 -12.51
C TYR A 654 12.47 -9.72 -13.05
N ALA A 655 12.05 -8.47 -13.06
CA ALA A 655 10.73 -8.05 -13.55
C ALA A 655 10.89 -7.38 -14.92
N PRO A 656 10.50 -8.02 -16.02
CA PRO A 656 10.60 -7.43 -17.36
C PRO A 656 9.60 -6.29 -17.59
N LYS A 657 8.59 -6.17 -16.72
CA LYS A 657 7.52 -5.17 -16.77
C LYS A 657 6.83 -5.03 -15.41
N GLY A 658 5.87 -4.13 -15.30
CA GLY A 658 5.03 -3.93 -14.10
C GLY A 658 5.71 -3.16 -12.97
N LEU A 659 6.84 -2.49 -13.26
CA LEU A 659 7.53 -1.55 -12.39
C LEU A 659 8.01 -0.37 -13.22
N VAL A 660 7.96 0.83 -12.65
CA VAL A 660 8.34 2.07 -13.35
C VAL A 660 9.73 2.58 -12.97
N ASP A 661 10.40 1.94 -12.01
CA ASP A 661 11.70 2.38 -11.48
C ASP A 661 12.84 1.38 -11.73
N GLY A 662 12.60 0.36 -12.53
CA GLY A 662 13.61 -0.59 -12.96
C GLY A 662 13.26 -2.06 -12.68
N PRO A 663 13.86 -2.98 -13.45
CA PRO A 663 13.58 -4.42 -13.38
C PRO A 663 14.21 -5.10 -12.17
N LEU A 664 15.19 -4.45 -11.54
CA LEU A 664 15.91 -4.89 -10.35
C LEU A 664 15.93 -3.81 -9.28
N PRO A 665 15.86 -4.17 -7.99
CA PRO A 665 16.04 -3.21 -6.91
C PRO A 665 17.46 -2.63 -6.90
N ALA A 666 17.58 -1.31 -7.03
CA ALA A 666 18.82 -0.56 -6.89
C ALA A 666 18.72 0.40 -5.70
N HIS A 667 19.86 0.63 -5.02
CA HIS A 667 19.88 1.56 -3.89
C HIS A 667 20.01 3.00 -4.38
N TYR A 668 19.14 3.85 -3.88
CA TYR A 668 19.25 5.30 -3.92
C TYR A 668 19.04 5.85 -2.51
N GLU A 669 19.64 7.00 -2.25
CA GLU A 669 19.41 7.71 -0.98
C GLU A 669 17.97 8.26 -0.91
N PRO A 670 17.40 8.40 0.31
CA PRO A 670 16.16 9.14 0.51
C PRO A 670 16.18 10.54 -0.11
N GLN A 671 15.00 11.13 -0.33
CA GLN A 671 14.89 12.50 -0.86
C GLN A 671 15.77 13.48 -0.10
N GLU A 672 15.82 13.33 1.23
CA GLU A 672 16.68 14.09 2.11
C GLU A 672 17.65 13.14 2.82
N SER A 673 18.92 13.24 2.54
CA SER A 673 19.95 12.40 3.14
C SER A 673 21.19 13.23 3.49
N PRO A 674 21.77 13.05 4.69
CA PRO A 674 23.01 13.70 5.07
C PRO A 674 24.25 13.00 4.50
N VAL A 675 24.08 11.93 3.71
CA VAL A 675 25.20 11.17 3.12
C VAL A 675 25.00 11.05 1.61
N ALA A 676 26.12 11.03 0.87
CA ALA A 676 26.14 10.76 -0.55
C ALA A 676 25.85 9.28 -0.84
N ASN A 677 25.27 8.97 -2.02
CA ASN A 677 25.10 7.61 -2.47
C ASN A 677 26.48 6.96 -2.68
N PRO A 678 26.82 5.88 -1.98
CA PRO A 678 28.14 5.29 -2.11
C PRO A 678 28.31 4.41 -3.35
N LEU A 679 27.23 4.18 -4.13
CA LEU A 679 27.23 3.27 -5.27
C LEU A 679 27.38 3.99 -6.61
N TYR A 680 26.72 5.14 -6.79
CA TYR A 680 26.70 5.89 -8.05
C TYR A 680 26.60 7.40 -7.85
N GLY A 681 26.82 8.16 -8.94
CA GLY A 681 26.56 9.60 -8.98
C GLY A 681 25.07 9.94 -8.86
N GLN A 682 24.17 9.02 -9.24
CA GLN A 682 22.74 9.20 -9.05
C GLN A 682 22.39 9.12 -7.57
N GLN A 683 22.11 10.27 -6.94
CA GLN A 683 21.85 10.39 -5.48
C GLN A 683 20.51 9.81 -5.09
N ARG A 684 19.43 10.17 -5.80
CA ARG A 684 18.03 9.84 -5.50
C ARG A 684 17.43 8.99 -6.60
N SER A 685 16.37 8.22 -6.33
CA SER A 685 15.65 7.48 -7.37
C SER A 685 15.24 8.45 -8.50
N PRO A 686 15.63 8.17 -9.76
CA PRO A 686 15.30 9.04 -10.88
C PRO A 686 13.79 9.06 -11.17
N ALA A 687 13.09 7.98 -10.91
CA ALA A 687 11.66 7.82 -11.16
C ALA A 687 10.77 8.25 -9.97
N ARG A 688 11.35 8.72 -8.83
CA ARG A 688 10.53 9.12 -7.67
C ARG A 688 9.53 10.20 -8.04
N VAL A 689 8.33 10.13 -7.48
CA VAL A 689 7.31 11.15 -7.69
C VAL A 689 7.45 12.26 -6.66
N THR A 690 7.64 13.49 -7.11
CA THR A 690 7.71 14.68 -6.26
C THR A 690 6.61 15.66 -6.63
N MET A 691 6.16 16.49 -5.67
CA MET A 691 5.27 17.60 -5.96
C MET A 691 6.07 18.88 -6.10
N ALA A 692 6.09 19.44 -7.30
CA ALA A 692 6.75 20.71 -7.63
C ALA A 692 5.90 21.90 -7.13
N ARG A 693 5.96 22.18 -5.82
CA ARG A 693 5.24 23.29 -5.18
C ARG A 693 6.19 24.16 -4.37
N GLN A 694 5.88 25.46 -4.29
CA GLN A 694 6.68 26.42 -3.53
C GLN A 694 6.84 26.09 -2.04
N ASP A 695 5.89 25.37 -1.47
CA ASP A 695 5.86 24.98 -0.07
C ASP A 695 6.38 23.55 0.19
N ASN A 696 6.60 22.77 -0.87
CA ASN A 696 7.13 21.39 -0.77
C ASN A 696 8.65 21.35 -1.00
N LEU A 697 9.39 22.19 -0.29
CA LEU A 697 10.84 22.29 -0.38
C LEU A 697 11.51 21.12 0.36
N SER A 698 12.61 20.62 -0.19
CA SER A 698 13.46 19.59 0.45
C SER A 698 14.76 20.20 0.97
N ALA A 699 15.29 19.62 2.06
CA ALA A 699 16.62 19.93 2.52
C ALA A 699 17.65 19.47 1.47
N PRO A 700 18.75 20.21 1.28
CA PRO A 700 19.85 19.79 0.41
C PRO A 700 20.47 18.46 0.87
N SER A 701 20.91 17.64 -0.07
CA SER A 701 21.67 16.41 0.21
C SER A 701 23.15 16.75 0.53
N ASP A 702 23.91 15.73 0.95
CA ASP A 702 25.31 15.91 1.39
C ASP A 702 26.23 16.50 0.31
N ASP A 703 25.95 16.23 -0.95
CA ASP A 703 26.69 16.74 -2.13
C ASP A 703 26.23 18.13 -2.61
N GLU A 704 25.19 18.71 -1.98
CA GLU A 704 24.61 20.00 -2.37
C GLU A 704 25.07 21.14 -1.45
N PRO A 705 25.26 22.38 -1.96
CA PRO A 705 25.55 23.53 -1.14
C PRO A 705 24.48 23.74 -0.04
N GLY A 706 24.91 23.94 1.20
CA GLY A 706 24.00 24.18 2.32
C GLY A 706 23.48 22.92 3.03
N ALA A 707 23.88 21.73 2.60
CA ALA A 707 23.50 20.43 3.24
C ALA A 707 23.76 20.41 4.76
N GLY A 708 24.83 21.05 5.23
CA GLY A 708 25.16 21.12 6.67
C GLY A 708 24.20 21.93 7.54
N VAL A 709 23.16 22.56 6.97
CA VAL A 709 22.14 23.30 7.75
C VAL A 709 21.13 22.38 8.40
N TYR A 710 20.88 21.21 7.81
CA TYR A 710 19.98 20.17 8.34
C TYR A 710 20.76 18.86 8.52
N PRO A 711 21.69 18.79 9.50
CA PRO A 711 22.70 17.73 9.56
C PRO A 711 22.20 16.39 10.11
N TYR A 712 21.02 16.36 10.72
CA TYR A 712 20.51 15.18 11.43
C TYR A 712 19.36 14.55 10.65
N MET A 713 19.28 13.21 10.70
CA MET A 713 18.13 12.49 10.18
C MET A 713 17.05 12.37 11.25
N PHE A 714 15.79 12.38 10.86
CA PHE A 714 14.71 11.95 11.74
C PHE A 714 13.93 10.80 11.09
N THR A 715 13.38 9.96 11.95
CA THR A 715 12.48 8.87 11.56
C THR A 715 11.23 8.86 12.42
N THR A 716 10.08 8.54 11.82
CA THR A 716 8.83 8.42 12.57
C THR A 716 8.58 6.98 13.00
N TYR A 717 7.99 6.79 14.18
CA TYR A 717 7.65 5.46 14.70
C TYR A 717 6.33 5.45 15.47
N ARG A 718 5.90 4.25 15.91
CA ARG A 718 4.64 4.01 16.64
C ARG A 718 4.93 3.56 18.07
N LEU A 719 3.99 3.91 18.94
CA LEU A 719 3.94 3.52 20.36
C LEU A 719 2.82 2.51 20.60
N THR A 720 2.82 1.88 21.78
CA THR A 720 1.73 1.01 22.23
C THR A 720 0.49 1.81 22.65
N GLU A 721 0.72 2.96 23.29
CA GLU A 721 -0.28 3.75 23.99
C GLU A 721 -1.19 4.53 23.04
N HIS A 722 -0.69 4.86 21.86
CA HIS A 722 -1.43 5.61 20.84
C HIS A 722 -1.56 4.84 19.51
N HIS A 723 -2.69 5.05 18.83
CA HIS A 723 -3.02 4.38 17.57
C HIS A 723 -3.01 5.38 16.40
N THR A 724 -2.38 4.99 15.27
CA THR A 724 -2.27 5.78 14.03
C THR A 724 -1.91 7.26 14.28
N ALA A 725 -2.65 8.21 13.69
CA ALA A 725 -2.49 9.66 13.95
C ALA A 725 -3.12 10.13 15.28
N GLY A 726 -3.40 9.22 16.20
CA GLY A 726 -3.91 9.52 17.54
C GLY A 726 -5.42 9.80 17.60
N GLY A 727 -6.14 9.79 16.49
CA GLY A 727 -7.55 10.15 16.42
C GLY A 727 -8.49 9.29 17.27
N MET A 728 -8.10 8.05 17.61
CA MET A 728 -8.87 7.20 18.52
C MET A 728 -8.34 7.18 19.95
N SER A 729 -7.06 7.47 20.18
CA SER A 729 -6.40 7.22 21.46
C SER A 729 -6.21 8.47 22.30
N ARG A 730 -5.96 9.65 21.70
CA ARG A 730 -5.73 10.89 22.46
C ARG A 730 -6.98 11.43 23.14
N TRP A 731 -8.17 10.95 22.80
CA TRP A 731 -9.44 11.22 23.45
C TRP A 731 -9.75 10.26 24.61
N LEU A 732 -8.94 9.22 24.84
CA LEU A 732 -9.14 8.24 25.89
C LEU A 732 -8.24 8.59 27.11
N PRO A 733 -8.81 8.98 28.27
CA PRO A 733 -8.05 9.46 29.41
C PRO A 733 -6.95 8.48 29.88
N TYR A 734 -7.23 7.17 29.88
CA TYR A 734 -6.27 6.16 30.33
C TYR A 734 -5.03 6.05 29.43
N LEU A 735 -5.23 6.16 28.12
CA LEU A 735 -4.12 6.15 27.16
C LEU A 735 -3.35 7.46 27.18
N ALA A 736 -4.06 8.57 27.32
CA ALA A 736 -3.48 9.90 27.47
C ALA A 736 -2.64 10.02 28.75
N GLU A 737 -3.08 9.39 29.87
CA GLU A 737 -2.30 9.34 31.12
C GLU A 737 -1.00 8.54 30.96
N LEU A 738 -1.03 7.43 30.21
CA LEU A 738 0.16 6.60 29.96
C LEU A 738 1.21 7.31 29.10
N GLN A 739 0.78 8.11 28.13
CA GLN A 739 1.67 8.87 27.24
C GLN A 739 1.07 10.25 26.92
N PRO A 740 1.31 11.24 27.80
CA PRO A 740 0.62 12.53 27.74
C PRO A 740 1.26 13.57 26.82
N GLU A 741 2.55 13.44 26.48
CA GLU A 741 3.30 14.50 25.80
C GLU A 741 4.02 13.97 24.55
N MET A 742 4.05 14.81 23.50
CA MET A 742 4.93 14.61 22.34
C MET A 742 6.39 14.70 22.79
N PHE A 743 7.22 13.75 22.33
CA PHE A 743 8.64 13.73 22.66
C PHE A 743 9.50 13.35 21.44
N CYS A 744 10.78 13.65 21.51
CA CYS A 744 11.80 13.18 20.57
C CYS A 744 12.85 12.34 21.30
N GLU A 745 13.20 11.20 20.73
CA GLU A 745 14.32 10.38 21.23
C GLU A 745 15.60 10.82 20.55
N VAL A 746 16.61 11.13 21.36
CA VAL A 746 17.96 11.53 20.93
C VAL A 746 19.01 10.72 21.68
N SER A 747 20.15 10.44 21.04
CA SER A 747 21.27 9.80 21.73
C SER A 747 21.92 10.76 22.74
N PRO A 748 22.63 10.23 23.77
CA PRO A 748 23.40 11.04 24.67
C PRO A 748 24.42 11.96 23.98
N GLU A 749 25.07 11.46 22.92
CA GLU A 749 26.05 12.21 22.12
C GLU A 749 25.40 13.40 21.39
N LEU A 750 24.23 13.20 20.81
CA LEU A 750 23.48 14.28 20.14
C LEU A 750 22.98 15.31 21.17
N ALA A 751 22.53 14.84 22.34
CA ALA A 751 22.09 15.73 23.41
C ALA A 751 23.23 16.63 23.90
N GLU A 752 24.43 16.09 24.09
CA GLU A 752 25.63 16.84 24.45
C GLU A 752 26.03 17.84 23.34
N GLU A 753 26.07 17.39 22.06
CA GLU A 753 26.46 18.22 20.91
C GLU A 753 25.54 19.44 20.76
N CYS A 754 24.22 19.24 20.94
CA CYS A 754 23.23 20.31 20.78
C CYS A 754 22.82 21.03 22.05
N GLY A 755 23.36 20.65 23.22
CA GLY A 755 23.01 21.25 24.51
C GLY A 755 21.55 20.97 24.90
N LEU A 756 21.05 19.79 24.63
CA LEU A 756 19.67 19.38 24.94
C LEU A 756 19.59 18.82 26.36
N GLU A 757 18.69 19.36 27.17
CA GLU A 757 18.46 18.92 28.54
C GLU A 757 17.44 17.75 28.58
N PRO A 758 17.69 16.65 29.31
CA PRO A 758 16.72 15.59 29.51
C PRO A 758 15.39 16.14 30.05
N TYR A 759 14.28 15.76 29.41
CA TYR A 759 12.92 16.25 29.69
C TYR A 759 12.72 17.76 29.43
N GLY A 760 13.74 18.47 28.93
CA GLY A 760 13.61 19.83 28.39
C GLY A 760 12.79 19.85 27.10
N TRP A 761 12.64 21.02 26.52
CA TRP A 761 12.04 21.20 25.19
C TRP A 761 13.12 21.29 24.13
N ALA A 762 12.81 20.74 22.96
CA ALA A 762 13.58 20.97 21.75
C ALA A 762 12.68 21.50 20.63
N THR A 763 13.25 22.34 19.79
CA THR A 763 12.69 22.75 18.49
C THR A 763 13.38 21.96 17.39
N ILE A 764 12.60 21.23 16.59
CA ILE A 764 13.07 20.43 15.46
C ILE A 764 12.62 21.13 14.18
N ILE A 765 13.57 21.43 13.29
CA ILE A 765 13.37 22.30 12.13
C ILE A 765 13.70 21.54 10.86
N SER A 766 12.75 21.48 9.92
CA SER A 766 12.95 20.98 8.54
C SER A 766 12.86 22.14 7.53
N ALA A 767 13.03 21.86 6.26
CA ALA A 767 12.85 22.86 5.20
C ALA A 767 11.39 23.34 5.06
N ARG A 768 10.41 22.66 5.66
CA ARG A 768 8.96 22.98 5.56
C ARG A 768 8.41 23.66 6.79
N SER A 769 8.79 23.20 7.98
CA SER A 769 8.21 23.65 9.23
C SER A 769 9.15 23.45 10.40
N ALA A 770 8.72 23.86 11.60
CA ALA A 770 9.38 23.52 12.85
C ALA A 770 8.34 23.10 13.88
N ILE A 771 8.66 22.06 14.63
CA ILE A 771 7.85 21.49 15.72
C ILE A 771 8.60 21.55 17.03
N GLU A 772 7.87 21.39 18.13
CA GLU A 772 8.49 21.21 19.46
C GLU A 772 8.15 19.86 20.08
N ALA A 773 9.09 19.32 20.83
CA ALA A 773 8.92 18.06 21.54
C ALA A 773 9.71 18.05 22.84
N LYS A 774 9.31 17.21 23.80
CA LYS A 774 10.11 16.91 24.99
C LYS A 774 11.31 16.06 24.61
N VAL A 775 12.46 16.34 25.19
CA VAL A 775 13.69 15.59 24.92
C VAL A 775 13.76 14.33 25.78
N LEU A 776 13.79 13.17 25.14
CA LEU A 776 14.10 11.90 25.77
C LEU A 776 15.50 11.44 25.34
N VAL A 777 16.47 11.66 26.22
CA VAL A 777 17.86 11.19 26.01
C VAL A 777 17.91 9.68 26.28
N THR A 778 18.33 8.90 25.29
CA THR A 778 18.25 7.44 25.35
C THR A 778 19.22 6.74 24.39
N ASP A 779 19.73 5.57 24.81
CA ASP A 779 20.53 4.69 23.96
C ASP A 779 19.72 3.87 22.95
N ARG A 780 18.40 4.08 22.86
CA ARG A 780 17.55 3.37 21.89
C ARG A 780 17.83 3.78 20.44
N VAL A 781 18.25 5.01 20.22
CA VAL A 781 18.63 5.56 18.91
C VAL A 781 20.12 5.88 18.96
N LYS A 782 20.92 4.97 18.42
CA LYS A 782 22.38 5.13 18.44
C LYS A 782 22.87 5.90 17.23
N PRO A 783 23.92 6.74 17.40
CA PRO A 783 24.62 7.29 16.24
C PRO A 783 25.29 6.17 15.44
N LEU A 784 25.25 6.29 14.11
CA LEU A 784 25.81 5.32 13.18
C LEU A 784 27.00 5.95 12.42
N ARG A 785 27.95 5.13 12.00
CA ARG A 785 29.04 5.55 11.13
C ARG A 785 28.69 5.18 9.70
N ALA A 786 28.31 6.16 8.89
CA ALA A 786 27.96 5.99 7.48
C ALA A 786 28.48 7.18 6.66
N GLY A 787 28.87 6.97 5.40
CA GLY A 787 29.40 8.02 4.53
C GLY A 787 30.66 8.71 5.11
N GLY A 788 31.50 7.97 5.83
CA GLY A 788 32.70 8.54 6.48
C GLY A 788 32.42 9.46 7.69
N ARG A 789 31.16 9.66 8.09
CA ARG A 789 30.71 10.58 9.15
C ARG A 789 29.89 9.87 10.24
N THR A 790 29.67 10.55 11.37
CA THR A 790 28.67 10.13 12.36
C THR A 790 27.30 10.66 11.92
N VAL A 791 26.35 9.77 11.73
CA VAL A 791 24.96 10.09 11.41
C VAL A 791 24.12 9.91 12.67
N HIS A 792 23.55 11.00 13.18
CA HIS A 792 22.61 10.98 14.28
C HIS A 792 21.19 10.83 13.72
N GLN A 793 20.40 9.96 14.36
CA GLN A 793 19.00 9.76 14.05
C GLN A 793 18.13 10.22 15.22
N ILE A 794 17.07 10.99 14.94
CA ILE A 794 16.10 11.46 15.93
C ILE A 794 14.83 10.64 15.74
N GLY A 795 14.33 10.02 16.80
CA GLY A 795 13.08 9.27 16.78
C GLY A 795 11.90 10.17 17.14
N LEU A 796 10.85 10.18 16.31
CA LEU A 796 9.64 10.96 16.50
C LEU A 796 8.40 10.06 16.49
N PRO A 797 7.63 9.95 17.58
CA PRO A 797 6.32 9.32 17.54
C PRO A 797 5.36 10.20 16.74
N TYR A 798 4.56 9.60 15.85
CA TYR A 798 3.73 10.37 14.90
C TYR A 798 2.26 10.52 15.32
N HIS A 799 1.93 10.18 16.56
CA HIS A 799 0.56 10.11 17.06
C HIS A 799 -0.04 11.43 17.50
N TRP A 800 0.72 12.52 17.52
CA TRP A 800 0.27 13.83 18.02
C TRP A 800 -0.25 14.72 16.91
N GLY A 801 -1.11 15.62 17.31
CA GLY A 801 -1.65 16.71 16.53
C GLY A 801 -2.05 17.87 17.40
N VAL A 802 -2.18 19.05 16.81
CA VAL A 802 -2.53 20.31 17.48
C VAL A 802 -4.03 20.53 17.41
N GLY A 803 -4.61 20.96 18.52
CA GLY A 803 -6.02 21.35 18.57
C GLY A 803 -6.99 20.22 18.85
N GLY A 804 -8.28 20.53 18.67
CA GLY A 804 -9.39 19.64 18.97
C GLY A 804 -9.68 19.50 20.46
N ASP A 805 -10.69 18.70 20.77
CA ASP A 805 -11.11 18.41 22.15
C ASP A 805 -10.39 17.18 22.72
N ALA A 806 -9.21 16.83 22.18
CA ALA A 806 -8.39 15.71 22.69
C ALA A 806 -7.89 15.98 24.11
N VAL A 807 -7.83 14.93 24.95
CA VAL A 807 -7.27 15.03 26.32
C VAL A 807 -5.81 15.46 26.30
N VAL A 808 -5.05 15.05 25.29
CA VAL A 808 -3.65 15.42 25.07
C VAL A 808 -3.42 15.88 23.64
N SER A 809 -2.63 16.92 23.47
CA SER A 809 -2.26 17.49 22.17
C SER A 809 -0.74 17.77 22.10
N GLY A 810 -0.25 17.98 20.89
CA GLY A 810 1.15 18.32 20.62
C GLY A 810 1.37 18.54 19.13
N ASP A 811 2.55 18.99 18.74
CA ASP A 811 2.87 19.23 17.34
C ASP A 811 2.92 17.91 16.54
N ALA A 812 2.54 17.94 15.27
CA ALA A 812 2.54 16.78 14.40
C ALA A 812 3.92 16.55 13.76
N ALA A 813 4.49 15.36 13.92
CA ALA A 813 5.75 15.00 13.27
C ALA A 813 5.67 15.12 11.73
N ASN A 814 4.50 14.91 11.15
CA ASN A 814 4.27 14.99 9.70
C ASN A 814 4.35 16.41 9.14
N ASP A 815 4.32 17.44 9.97
CA ASP A 815 4.57 18.83 9.52
C ASP A 815 6.05 19.04 9.10
N LEU A 816 6.95 18.18 9.55
CA LEU A 816 8.36 18.20 9.11
C LEU A 816 8.58 17.53 7.76
N LEU A 817 7.67 16.68 7.29
CA LEU A 817 7.81 15.90 6.07
C LEU A 817 7.39 16.67 4.82
N GLY A 818 8.06 16.42 3.70
CA GLY A 818 7.62 16.81 2.37
C GLY A 818 6.80 15.72 1.70
N VAL A 819 6.24 16.03 0.53
CA VAL A 819 5.59 15.05 -0.33
C VAL A 819 6.57 14.58 -1.39
N VAL A 820 7.08 13.39 -1.21
CA VAL A 820 7.83 12.61 -2.18
C VAL A 820 7.39 11.16 -2.02
N MET A 821 7.21 10.44 -3.12
CA MET A 821 6.52 9.15 -3.12
C MET A 821 7.29 8.10 -3.91
N ASP A 822 7.07 6.84 -3.52
CA ASP A 822 7.43 5.67 -4.33
C ASP A 822 6.66 5.72 -5.66
N PRO A 823 7.33 5.56 -6.81
CA PRO A 823 6.68 5.73 -8.11
C PRO A 823 5.73 4.58 -8.46
N ASN A 824 5.93 3.38 -7.90
CA ASN A 824 5.10 2.22 -8.20
C ASN A 824 3.75 2.23 -7.45
N VAL A 825 3.70 2.83 -6.25
CA VAL A 825 2.53 2.71 -5.35
C VAL A 825 2.07 4.04 -4.74
N LEU A 826 2.74 5.14 -5.05
CA LEU A 826 2.44 6.51 -4.58
C LEU A 826 2.38 6.64 -3.05
N ILE A 827 3.11 5.79 -2.32
CA ILE A 827 3.25 5.89 -0.87
C ILE A 827 4.34 6.91 -0.54
N GLN A 828 4.02 7.85 0.35
CA GLN A 828 4.92 8.91 0.78
C GLN A 828 6.12 8.39 1.59
N GLU A 829 7.26 9.06 1.46
CA GLU A 829 8.40 8.88 2.34
C GLU A 829 8.15 9.55 3.69
N SER A 830 8.11 8.75 4.75
CA SER A 830 7.86 9.24 6.12
C SER A 830 8.86 8.68 7.14
N LYS A 831 9.89 7.95 6.67
CA LYS A 831 10.87 7.28 7.53
C LYS A 831 12.26 7.90 7.46
N ALA A 832 12.49 8.76 6.51
CA ALA A 832 13.75 9.47 6.38
C ALA A 832 13.48 10.93 6.02
N GLY A 833 13.99 11.84 6.83
CA GLY A 833 13.98 13.27 6.57
C GLY A 833 15.16 13.92 7.28
N SER A 834 15.56 15.09 6.80
CA SER A 834 16.65 15.87 7.37
C SER A 834 16.15 17.03 8.23
N CYS A 835 16.82 17.30 9.35
CA CYS A 835 16.46 18.37 10.26
C CYS A 835 17.64 18.99 10.97
N ALA A 836 17.39 20.16 11.55
CA ALA A 836 18.17 20.74 12.65
C ALA A 836 17.41 20.60 13.97
N ILE A 837 18.10 20.59 15.10
CA ILE A 837 17.49 20.56 16.42
C ILE A 837 18.14 21.64 17.32
N LEU A 838 17.32 22.36 18.07
CA LEU A 838 17.75 23.40 19.00
C LEU A 838 17.12 23.19 20.37
N PRO A 839 17.81 23.56 21.47
CA PRO A 839 17.19 23.57 22.79
C PRO A 839 16.10 24.66 22.89
N GLY A 840 15.04 24.34 23.65
CA GLY A 840 13.96 25.29 23.93
C GLY A 840 12.71 25.06 23.07
N ARG A 841 11.66 25.82 23.39
CA ARG A 841 10.37 25.74 22.68
C ARG A 841 10.42 26.54 21.39
N ARG A 842 9.70 26.06 20.35
CA ARG A 842 9.57 26.80 19.10
C ARG A 842 8.87 28.15 19.32
N PRO A 843 9.21 29.17 18.54
CA PRO A 843 8.44 30.40 18.52
C PRO A 843 7.01 30.16 18.01
N ARG A 844 6.13 31.11 18.25
CA ARG A 844 4.73 31.09 17.82
C ARG A 844 4.46 32.22 16.82
N GLY A 845 3.34 32.10 16.10
CA GLY A 845 2.90 33.12 15.13
C GLY A 845 3.91 33.33 14.02
N GLU A 846 4.01 34.54 13.53
CA GLU A 846 4.90 34.96 12.44
C GLU A 846 6.38 34.63 12.72
N ALA A 847 6.81 34.66 13.97
CA ALA A 847 8.20 34.32 14.35
C ALA A 847 8.58 32.84 14.06
N LEU A 848 7.60 31.94 13.97
CA LEU A 848 7.81 30.56 13.52
C LEU A 848 8.17 30.53 12.03
N LEU A 849 7.40 31.23 11.21
CA LEU A 849 7.64 31.32 9.78
C LEU A 849 9.01 31.97 9.49
N GLU A 850 9.37 33.02 10.22
CA GLU A 850 10.69 33.67 10.12
C GLU A 850 11.84 32.72 10.51
N LEU A 851 11.64 31.86 11.52
CA LEU A 851 12.63 30.86 11.90
C LEU A 851 12.89 29.88 10.76
N VAL A 852 11.85 29.30 10.19
CA VAL A 852 11.93 28.34 9.07
C VAL A 852 12.59 28.99 7.87
N GLU A 853 12.16 30.20 7.48
CA GLU A 853 12.69 30.91 6.35
C GLU A 853 14.17 31.28 6.53
N ARG A 854 14.61 31.60 7.74
CA ARG A 854 16.02 31.84 8.05
C ARG A 854 16.89 30.59 7.79
N TYR A 855 16.38 29.40 8.13
CA TYR A 855 17.08 28.13 7.87
C TYR A 855 17.11 27.82 6.38
N ARG A 856 16.00 28.03 5.63
CA ARG A 856 15.94 27.89 4.18
C ARG A 856 16.99 28.74 3.48
N ARG A 857 17.06 30.05 3.80
CA ARG A 857 18.06 30.95 3.23
C ARG A 857 19.50 30.52 3.51
N ARG A 858 19.78 30.05 4.73
CA ARG A 858 21.10 29.52 5.06
C ARG A 858 21.46 28.27 4.25
N ALA A 859 20.49 27.42 3.95
CA ALA A 859 20.65 26.21 3.15
C ALA A 859 20.65 26.50 1.65
N GLY A 860 20.40 27.74 1.20
CA GLY A 860 20.25 28.07 -0.20
C GLY A 860 18.99 27.46 -0.85
N VAL A 861 18.02 27.06 -0.05
CA VAL A 861 16.73 26.55 -0.53
C VAL A 861 15.87 27.73 -0.96
N THR A 862 15.72 27.94 -2.27
CA THR A 862 14.95 29.04 -2.85
C THR A 862 13.61 28.56 -3.35
N ILE A 863 12.59 29.43 -3.21
CA ILE A 863 11.28 29.21 -3.82
C ILE A 863 11.43 29.50 -5.32
N ASP A 864 11.24 28.50 -6.16
CA ASP A 864 11.12 28.72 -7.59
C ASP A 864 9.68 29.16 -7.90
N THR A 865 9.54 30.41 -8.37
CA THR A 865 8.24 31.02 -8.60
C THR A 865 7.60 30.64 -9.93
N GLY A 866 8.17 29.67 -10.67
CA GLY A 866 7.83 29.37 -12.06
C GLY A 866 7.00 28.11 -12.35
N MET A 867 6.82 27.20 -11.40
CA MET A 867 6.13 25.92 -11.67
C MET A 867 4.70 25.91 -11.12
N ARG A 868 3.77 25.44 -11.94
CA ARG A 868 2.36 25.19 -11.55
C ARG A 868 2.21 23.77 -11.02
N ALA A 869 1.19 23.49 -10.20
CA ALA A 869 0.90 22.14 -9.69
C ALA A 869 0.49 21.15 -10.80
N SER A 870 0.08 21.65 -11.99
CA SER A 870 -0.07 20.86 -13.21
C SER A 870 1.26 20.26 -13.71
N ASP A 871 2.39 20.75 -13.22
CA ASP A 871 3.73 20.26 -13.53
C ASP A 871 4.16 19.17 -12.55
N VAL A 872 3.22 18.51 -11.86
CA VAL A 872 3.43 17.27 -11.11
C VAL A 872 3.59 16.12 -12.11
N SER A 873 4.62 16.18 -12.90
CA SER A 873 4.93 15.15 -13.86
C SER A 873 6.00 14.21 -13.29
N GLY A 874 5.58 13.14 -12.81
CA GLY A 874 6.25 11.87 -12.80
C GLY A 874 5.34 10.81 -13.46
N VAL A 875 4.11 11.23 -13.81
CA VAL A 875 3.23 10.52 -14.74
C VAL A 875 3.09 11.46 -15.91
N SER A 876 3.89 11.26 -16.95
CA SER A 876 3.77 12.03 -18.18
C SER A 876 2.36 11.82 -18.72
N ASP A 877 1.61 12.90 -18.91
CA ASP A 877 0.54 12.95 -19.89
C ASP A 877 1.16 12.76 -21.29
N ALA A 878 1.58 11.55 -21.59
CA ALA A 878 2.02 11.18 -22.94
C ALA A 878 0.83 11.11 -23.92
N SER A 879 -0.40 11.43 -23.45
CA SER A 879 -1.59 11.52 -24.29
C SER A 879 -1.82 12.89 -24.95
N ASP A 880 -1.04 13.92 -24.62
CA ASP A 880 -1.30 15.29 -25.12
C ASP A 880 -0.39 15.78 -26.26
N ALA A 881 0.43 14.92 -26.82
CA ALA A 881 1.15 15.26 -28.04
C ALA A 881 0.36 14.80 -29.27
N GLY A 882 -0.79 15.42 -29.56
CA GLY A 882 -1.34 15.31 -30.91
C GLY A 882 -2.85 15.29 -31.14
N ARG A 883 -3.71 15.44 -30.12
CA ARG A 883 -5.15 15.67 -30.39
C ARG A 883 -5.69 16.77 -29.51
N GLY A 884 -5.88 17.98 -30.13
CA GLY A 884 -6.66 19.04 -29.54
C GLY A 884 -8.07 18.52 -29.26
N TYR A 885 -8.48 18.51 -28.00
CA TYR A 885 -9.89 18.30 -27.63
C TYR A 885 -10.73 19.39 -28.25
N PRO A 886 -11.87 19.07 -28.90
CA PRO A 886 -12.83 20.09 -29.28
C PRO A 886 -13.38 20.69 -28.00
N GLY A 887 -13.20 22.01 -27.89
CA GLY A 887 -13.42 22.85 -26.74
C GLY A 887 -14.70 22.53 -25.96
N THR A 888 -14.55 22.35 -24.69
CA THR A 888 -15.60 22.66 -23.72
C THR A 888 -15.77 24.16 -23.77
N GLU A 889 -16.73 24.65 -24.57
CA GLU A 889 -17.21 26.03 -24.46
C GLU A 889 -17.66 26.22 -23.01
N ARG A 890 -16.99 27.15 -22.31
CA ARG A 890 -17.51 27.72 -21.08
C ARG A 890 -18.90 28.22 -21.40
N ARG A 891 -19.93 27.65 -20.78
CA ARG A 891 -21.26 28.27 -20.82
C ARG A 891 -21.15 29.63 -20.15
N PRO A 892 -21.73 30.69 -20.76
CA PRO A 892 -21.82 31.98 -20.10
C PRO A 892 -22.74 31.86 -18.89
N ASP A 893 -22.35 32.52 -17.79
CA ASP A 893 -23.14 32.74 -16.59
C ASP A 893 -24.58 33.12 -16.97
N SER A 894 -25.51 32.23 -16.66
CA SER A 894 -26.92 32.59 -16.65
C SER A 894 -27.22 33.25 -15.28
N SER A 895 -27.12 34.56 -15.25
CA SER A 895 -27.77 35.38 -14.23
C SER A 895 -29.24 35.08 -14.21
N HIS A 896 -29.73 34.39 -13.21
CA HIS A 896 -31.15 34.35 -12.92
C HIS A 896 -31.51 35.53 -12.03
N ASP A 897 -32.15 36.49 -12.65
CA ASP A 897 -32.97 37.50 -12.01
C ASP A 897 -34.04 36.86 -11.11
N HIS A 898 -34.01 37.18 -9.85
CA HIS A 898 -35.13 36.98 -8.94
C HIS A 898 -36.06 38.17 -9.04
N PRO A 899 -37.35 38.01 -9.26
CA PRO A 899 -38.33 39.08 -9.07
C PRO A 899 -38.71 39.21 -7.60
N GLY A 900 -38.70 40.44 -7.17
CA GLY A 900 -39.12 41.19 -6.06
C GLY A 900 -40.10 40.65 -5.01
N ASP A 901 -39.73 40.97 -3.82
CA ASP A 901 -40.47 41.13 -2.60
C ASP A 901 -41.75 42.03 -2.78
N PRO A 902 -42.82 41.79 -1.98
CA PRO A 902 -43.13 42.81 -1.03
C PRO A 902 -43.71 42.37 0.33
N GLY A 903 -43.24 42.96 1.38
CA GLY A 903 -44.11 43.66 2.32
C GLY A 903 -44.28 43.12 3.73
N ASP A 904 -43.66 43.80 4.62
CA ASP A 904 -44.14 44.27 5.94
C ASP A 904 -44.32 43.33 7.15
N ALA A 905 -43.55 43.69 8.17
CA ALA A 905 -43.55 43.39 9.60
C ALA A 905 -44.90 43.69 10.32
N PRO A 906 -45.07 43.52 11.64
CA PRO A 906 -44.10 43.58 12.73
C PRO A 906 -44.36 42.69 13.99
N GLY A 907 -43.32 42.50 14.79
CA GLY A 907 -43.32 42.67 16.22
C GLY A 907 -43.93 41.61 17.13
N ALA A 908 -43.07 41.01 17.97
CA ALA A 908 -43.28 40.96 19.44
C ALA A 908 -42.04 40.41 20.16
N ALA A 909 -41.61 41.10 21.18
CA ALA A 909 -40.48 40.84 22.05
C ALA A 909 -40.88 39.89 23.21
N PRO A 910 -39.96 39.60 24.15
CA PRO A 910 -39.73 38.29 24.72
C PRO A 910 -40.46 38.03 26.07
N ALA A 911 -40.54 36.77 26.46
CA ALA A 911 -40.88 36.37 27.82
C ALA A 911 -39.72 35.59 28.45
N GLN A 912 -39.18 36.17 29.49
CA GLN A 912 -38.41 35.52 30.58
C GLN A 912 -39.28 34.55 31.35
N HIS A 913 -38.69 33.47 31.80
CA HIS A 913 -38.93 32.82 33.13
C HIS A 913 -37.83 31.75 33.31
N ASP A 914 -36.94 32.02 34.19
CA ASP A 914 -36.79 31.66 35.63
C ASP A 914 -36.44 30.18 35.88
N ASP A 915 -35.34 30.10 36.58
CA ASP A 915 -34.69 29.07 37.35
C ASP A 915 -35.62 28.04 38.03
N GLU A 916 -35.16 26.82 38.16
CA GLU A 916 -35.04 26.09 39.42
C GLU A 916 -34.23 24.78 39.29
N GLU A 917 -33.16 24.74 40.02
CA GLU A 917 -32.49 23.68 40.78
C GLU A 917 -33.14 22.27 40.84
N ALA A 918 -32.36 21.23 40.75
CA ALA A 918 -31.78 20.41 41.80
C ALA A 918 -31.58 18.95 41.45
N GLN A 919 -30.40 18.51 41.66
CA GLN A 919 -29.95 17.23 42.27
C GLN A 919 -30.75 15.93 41.98
N ARG A 920 -30.11 15.05 41.20
CA ARG A 920 -29.60 13.75 41.73
C ARG A 920 -28.65 13.10 40.77
#